data_8a7a0b7c30e80821b9eaf8549c0eb0cc
#
_entry.id   8a7a0b7c30e80821b9eaf8549c0eb0cc
#
_cell.length_a   1.000
_cell.length_b   1.000
_cell.length_c   1.000
_cell.angle_alpha   90.00
_cell.angle_beta   90.00
_cell.angle_gamma   90.00
#
_symmetry.space_group_name_H-M   'P 1'
#
loop_
_entity.id
_entity.type
_entity.pdbx_description
1 polymer ?
#
loop_
_entity_poly.entity_id
_entity_poly.type
_entity_poly.pdbx_seq_one_letter_code
_entity_poly.pdbx_strand_id
1 'polypeptide(L)'
;MEGDITHVGKVGYIAEPSGPGIAVGLSSTHLYGANMRDGSVLWNVELPNSDVVKYDILQVVDSVMYVIGRTSGTEVKVISVDKEGATVSSRSVLAGFLRRDTRCSVVEQMYLMCVCPASESLQVLSLQHGSVFTATSIQDLGVREGPVKVLESTPAGTVLLAPGRSVVLVSVAANNKVTVKKHLPKALVATAVQLEDKWYLMYLQASSNEELKVGGIELETGSTLSELSHTFHYPRHSGQPELMSVILARKKDGKLGYRMAVLSQDFSLQLIHKTGKVAWRREESLAYTYAVELLDLPVSENQAKFEEEFGSHADNVVTMFMKRVKTQVSQLQTFLLEHLHRLQGVKQTSGVIAEEEEEDEEDLLRDEFSLHKMMVMITEPGKIIGMRSQNGHIVWQHLVPDLAPFDTLGSKRFLLFVQRTTAHFPHQPQCVVLGKNRVSGRGQLFAFNPITGEPVSGMPGEGEHLPYSVRQAFLLGVWDEHFMKPLVMMDHSNMVQVYPASMLGFLRDQTPHVYMYQADTDNSMLYGYRLATSGATVTVDNVWTVNLQNQRLNMKITNIVGKPANEHVHSQGRVLGDRTVLYKYLNPNVVVVTTEGEEPATQQLKAYPIFNVYMIDVVTGHMLFHGHHRKAVGPIHVVHSENWVVYAYYNQKQLRHEMAALELYEGKEQSNMTAFSSLTAPTEPLVLRQAYVFPLPIFTMATSITEKGITSKDILIALKNGGIFSLPKAFMDPRRPLVPTQETQEEGTVPYIPELPVHTEGIINYYQTLSHIRGLHTSPTGLESTSLVLAYGLDLFQTQVQPSKMFDVLKEDFEHWLIASVVLAMLVASFITQKLAARKALSRQWM
;
A
#
# COMPACT_ATOMS: atom_id res chain seq x y z
N MET A 1 4.30 -12.30 -8.26
CA MET A 1 3.74 -12.01 -6.92
C MET A 1 2.26 -12.38 -6.91
N GLU A 2 1.72 -12.79 -5.75
CA GLU A 2 0.31 -13.22 -5.63
C GLU A 2 -0.70 -12.07 -5.77
N GLY A 3 -0.28 -10.84 -5.79
CA GLY A 3 -1.13 -9.65 -5.93
C GLY A 3 -1.56 -9.27 -7.35
N ASP A 4 -1.38 -10.14 -8.32
CA ASP A 4 -1.73 -9.82 -9.73
C ASP A 4 -3.22 -9.57 -9.96
N ILE A 5 -4.06 -9.98 -9.00
CA ILE A 5 -5.50 -9.89 -9.12
C ILE A 5 -6.05 -9.13 -7.91
N THR A 6 -7.04 -8.31 -8.18
CA THR A 6 -7.74 -7.52 -7.16
C THR A 6 -8.36 -8.37 -6.08
N HIS A 7 -8.63 -7.74 -4.94
CA HIS A 7 -9.50 -8.28 -3.92
C HIS A 7 -10.82 -8.76 -4.49
N VAL A 8 -11.17 -9.98 -4.14
CA VAL A 8 -12.40 -10.63 -4.55
C VAL A 8 -13.53 -10.26 -3.59
N GLY A 9 -14.47 -9.46 -4.03
CA GLY A 9 -15.71 -9.20 -3.28
C GLY A 9 -16.70 -10.35 -3.33
N LYS A 10 -16.66 -11.13 -4.41
CA LYS A 10 -17.51 -12.28 -4.66
C LYS A 10 -16.77 -13.35 -5.45
N VAL A 11 -17.10 -14.60 -5.22
CA VAL A 11 -16.53 -15.76 -5.92
C VAL A 11 -17.65 -16.61 -6.51
N GLY A 12 -17.48 -17.04 -7.74
CA GLY A 12 -18.36 -18.00 -8.42
C GLY A 12 -17.57 -19.09 -9.12
N TYR A 13 -18.26 -20.09 -9.66
CA TYR A 13 -17.64 -21.15 -10.47
C TYR A 13 -18.36 -21.37 -11.77
N ILE A 14 -17.54 -21.70 -12.79
CA ILE A 14 -18.02 -22.28 -14.05
C ILE A 14 -17.52 -23.71 -14.10
N ALA A 15 -18.46 -24.67 -14.15
CA ALA A 15 -18.12 -26.08 -14.35
C ALA A 15 -17.82 -26.34 -15.79
N GLU A 16 -16.69 -27.01 -16.10
CA GLU A 16 -16.38 -27.51 -17.42
C GLU A 16 -16.52 -29.02 -17.45
N PRO A 17 -17.31 -29.60 -18.40
CA PRO A 17 -17.55 -31.05 -18.45
C PRO A 17 -16.27 -31.87 -18.69
N SER A 18 -15.27 -31.28 -19.34
CA SER A 18 -14.00 -31.95 -19.69
C SER A 18 -12.75 -31.34 -19.08
N GLY A 19 -12.89 -30.28 -18.27
CA GLY A 19 -11.78 -29.49 -17.74
C GLY A 19 -11.80 -29.32 -16.20
N PRO A 20 -10.81 -28.63 -15.63
CA PRO A 20 -10.72 -28.39 -14.19
C PRO A 20 -11.76 -27.40 -13.67
N GLY A 21 -12.49 -26.71 -14.53
CA GLY A 21 -13.41 -25.63 -14.18
C GLY A 21 -12.69 -24.28 -13.93
N ILE A 22 -13.49 -23.22 -13.85
CA ILE A 22 -12.99 -21.84 -13.68
C ILE A 22 -13.57 -21.28 -12.39
N ALA A 23 -12.69 -20.81 -11.49
CA ALA A 23 -13.08 -19.99 -10.35
C ALA A 23 -13.16 -18.53 -10.81
N VAL A 24 -14.29 -17.88 -10.60
CA VAL A 24 -14.53 -16.51 -11.02
C VAL A 24 -14.53 -15.59 -9.83
N GLY A 25 -13.76 -14.53 -9.88
CA GLY A 25 -13.68 -13.52 -8.83
C GLY A 25 -14.10 -12.13 -9.32
N LEU A 26 -14.89 -11.43 -8.53
CA LEU A 26 -15.33 -10.06 -8.78
C LEU A 26 -14.68 -9.11 -7.79
N SER A 27 -14.04 -8.06 -8.32
CA SER A 27 -13.62 -6.89 -7.55
C SER A 27 -14.52 -5.69 -7.82
N SER A 28 -14.17 -4.54 -7.25
CA SER A 28 -14.88 -3.29 -7.53
C SER A 28 -14.77 -2.81 -8.97
N THR A 29 -13.76 -3.25 -9.72
CA THR A 29 -13.42 -2.75 -11.05
C THR A 29 -13.14 -3.83 -12.08
N HIS A 30 -12.87 -5.07 -11.62
CA HIS A 30 -12.47 -6.18 -12.48
C HIS A 30 -13.25 -7.45 -12.19
N LEU A 31 -13.45 -8.22 -13.23
CA LEU A 31 -13.92 -9.59 -13.17
C LEU A 31 -12.83 -10.49 -13.74
N TYR A 32 -12.45 -11.57 -13.07
CA TYR A 32 -11.42 -12.47 -13.51
C TYR A 32 -11.79 -13.94 -13.36
N GLY A 33 -11.21 -14.77 -14.21
CA GLY A 33 -11.30 -16.21 -14.13
C GLY A 33 -9.96 -16.84 -13.82
N ALA A 34 -9.93 -17.74 -12.86
CA ALA A 34 -8.76 -18.51 -12.45
C ALA A 34 -8.99 -20.01 -12.68
N ASN A 35 -7.96 -20.68 -13.16
CA ASN A 35 -7.97 -22.13 -13.35
C ASN A 35 -8.06 -22.82 -11.97
N MET A 36 -9.04 -23.69 -11.80
CA MET A 36 -9.23 -24.40 -10.53
C MET A 36 -8.17 -25.45 -10.20
N ARG A 37 -7.27 -25.75 -11.13
CA ARG A 37 -6.22 -26.74 -10.90
C ARG A 37 -5.00 -26.17 -10.20
N ASP A 38 -4.56 -24.99 -10.62
CA ASP A 38 -3.29 -24.38 -10.23
C ASP A 38 -3.43 -22.91 -9.76
N GLY A 39 -4.63 -22.34 -9.88
CA GLY A 39 -4.88 -20.95 -9.49
C GLY A 39 -4.41 -19.91 -10.50
N SER A 40 -3.88 -20.31 -11.65
CA SER A 40 -3.44 -19.38 -12.69
C SER A 40 -4.62 -18.59 -13.28
N VAL A 41 -4.38 -17.32 -13.59
CA VAL A 41 -5.39 -16.45 -14.20
C VAL A 41 -5.54 -16.79 -15.66
N LEU A 42 -6.76 -17.08 -16.09
CA LEU A 42 -7.11 -17.38 -17.48
C LEU A 42 -7.46 -16.11 -18.24
N TRP A 43 -8.22 -15.22 -17.64
CA TRP A 43 -8.65 -13.95 -18.21
C TRP A 43 -8.98 -12.92 -17.12
N ASN A 44 -8.87 -11.64 -17.48
CA ASN A 44 -9.18 -10.51 -16.62
C ASN A 44 -9.92 -9.45 -17.44
N VAL A 45 -11.10 -9.03 -17.00
CA VAL A 45 -11.99 -8.11 -17.70
C VAL A 45 -12.17 -6.86 -16.87
N GLU A 46 -11.81 -5.71 -17.41
CA GLU A 46 -12.10 -4.42 -16.78
C GLU A 46 -13.58 -4.07 -16.98
N LEU A 47 -14.26 -3.77 -15.89
CA LEU A 47 -15.68 -3.40 -15.90
C LEU A 47 -15.84 -1.90 -16.18
N PRO A 48 -16.83 -1.48 -17.03
CA PRO A 48 -17.03 -0.08 -17.36
C PRO A 48 -17.34 0.79 -16.13
N ASN A 49 -16.52 1.80 -15.88
CA ASN A 49 -16.53 2.58 -14.64
C ASN A 49 -17.14 3.99 -14.77
N SER A 50 -17.70 4.36 -15.93
CA SER A 50 -18.14 5.74 -16.21
C SER A 50 -19.26 6.24 -15.30
N ASP A 51 -20.17 5.36 -14.85
CA ASP A 51 -21.38 5.73 -14.11
C ASP A 51 -21.63 4.89 -12.86
N VAL A 52 -20.80 3.87 -12.63
CA VAL A 52 -21.00 2.88 -11.56
C VAL A 52 -20.09 3.20 -10.37
N VAL A 53 -20.69 3.32 -9.20
CA VAL A 53 -19.96 3.58 -7.95
C VAL A 53 -19.28 2.31 -7.44
N LYS A 54 -19.92 1.15 -7.58
CA LYS A 54 -19.42 -0.12 -7.11
C LYS A 54 -20.09 -1.31 -7.78
N TYR A 55 -19.29 -2.29 -8.23
CA TYR A 55 -19.74 -3.63 -8.58
C TYR A 55 -19.58 -4.54 -7.36
N ASP A 56 -20.68 -5.11 -6.87
CA ASP A 56 -20.67 -5.88 -5.62
C ASP A 56 -21.51 -7.16 -5.67
N ILE A 57 -22.11 -7.49 -6.79
CA ILE A 57 -22.89 -8.72 -6.96
C ILE A 57 -22.38 -9.49 -8.16
N LEU A 58 -21.98 -10.72 -7.93
CA LEU A 58 -21.62 -11.71 -8.94
C LEU A 58 -22.52 -12.91 -8.82
N GLN A 59 -23.16 -13.30 -9.92
CA GLN A 59 -23.96 -14.52 -10.02
C GLN A 59 -23.54 -15.28 -11.26
N VAL A 60 -23.23 -16.55 -11.12
CA VAL A 60 -22.94 -17.47 -12.23
C VAL A 60 -24.16 -18.35 -12.46
N VAL A 61 -24.66 -18.37 -13.68
CA VAL A 61 -25.81 -19.15 -14.10
C VAL A 61 -25.56 -19.69 -15.49
N ASP A 62 -25.66 -21.00 -15.68
CA ASP A 62 -25.47 -21.69 -16.98
C ASP A 62 -24.24 -21.20 -17.77
N SER A 63 -23.10 -21.08 -17.11
CA SER A 63 -21.82 -20.59 -17.68
C SER A 63 -21.80 -19.11 -18.10
N VAL A 64 -22.82 -18.33 -17.77
CA VAL A 64 -22.87 -16.87 -17.91
C VAL A 64 -22.72 -16.22 -16.54
N MET A 65 -21.87 -15.21 -16.48
CA MET A 65 -21.65 -14.43 -15.27
C MET A 65 -22.44 -13.14 -15.32
N TYR A 66 -23.30 -12.90 -14.35
CA TYR A 66 -24.01 -11.65 -14.17
C TYR A 66 -23.32 -10.81 -13.12
N VAL A 67 -22.84 -9.65 -13.54
CA VAL A 67 -22.21 -8.65 -12.67
C VAL A 67 -23.14 -7.47 -12.52
N ILE A 68 -23.46 -7.12 -11.28
CA ILE A 68 -24.39 -6.05 -10.98
C ILE A 68 -23.67 -4.94 -10.24
N GLY A 69 -23.71 -3.74 -10.80
CA GLY A 69 -23.12 -2.53 -10.26
C GLY A 69 -24.16 -1.49 -9.89
N ARG A 70 -23.92 -0.76 -8.81
CA ARG A 70 -24.72 0.37 -8.38
C ARG A 70 -24.19 1.67 -8.98
N THR A 71 -25.07 2.47 -9.58
CA THR A 71 -24.74 3.81 -10.07
C THR A 71 -24.83 4.84 -8.94
N SER A 72 -24.34 6.05 -9.20
CA SER A 72 -24.48 7.18 -8.26
C SER A 72 -25.92 7.64 -8.07
N GLY A 73 -26.82 7.25 -8.98
CA GLY A 73 -28.26 7.54 -8.91
C GLY A 73 -29.08 6.38 -8.32
N THR A 74 -30.31 6.25 -8.78
CA THR A 74 -31.26 5.19 -8.39
C THR A 74 -31.26 4.00 -9.37
N GLU A 75 -30.24 3.88 -10.21
CA GLU A 75 -30.12 2.84 -11.23
C GLU A 75 -29.15 1.74 -10.82
N VAL A 76 -29.39 0.56 -11.35
CA VAL A 76 -28.52 -0.61 -11.25
C VAL A 76 -28.07 -1.00 -12.64
N LYS A 77 -26.76 -1.16 -12.82
CA LYS A 77 -26.18 -1.66 -14.07
C LYS A 77 -25.97 -3.17 -13.97
N VAL A 78 -26.51 -3.91 -14.92
CA VAL A 78 -26.36 -5.36 -15.01
C VAL A 78 -25.54 -5.69 -16.26
N ILE A 79 -24.41 -6.36 -16.06
CA ILE A 79 -23.53 -6.80 -17.15
C ILE A 79 -23.51 -8.32 -17.15
N SER A 80 -23.69 -8.93 -18.30
CA SER A 80 -23.50 -10.37 -18.47
C SER A 80 -22.20 -10.64 -19.26
N VAL A 81 -21.42 -11.58 -18.76
CA VAL A 81 -20.10 -11.98 -19.30
C VAL A 81 -20.12 -13.49 -19.51
N ASP A 82 -19.56 -13.96 -20.60
CA ASP A 82 -19.46 -15.40 -20.89
C ASP A 82 -18.23 -16.04 -20.17
N LYS A 83 -18.09 -17.35 -20.30
CA LYS A 83 -16.99 -18.11 -19.69
C LYS A 83 -15.61 -17.75 -20.22
N GLU A 84 -15.52 -17.09 -21.36
CA GLU A 84 -14.28 -16.66 -22.02
C GLU A 84 -13.93 -15.22 -21.68
N GLY A 85 -14.75 -14.55 -20.86
CA GLY A 85 -14.54 -13.17 -20.42
C GLY A 85 -15.11 -12.12 -21.38
N ALA A 86 -15.88 -12.52 -22.43
CA ALA A 86 -16.50 -11.55 -23.33
C ALA A 86 -17.83 -11.01 -22.79
N THR A 87 -18.02 -9.69 -22.86
CA THR A 87 -19.28 -9.06 -22.44
C THR A 87 -20.40 -9.36 -23.42
N VAL A 88 -21.42 -10.08 -22.95
CA VAL A 88 -22.60 -10.47 -23.75
C VAL A 88 -23.65 -9.36 -23.80
N SER A 89 -23.97 -8.74 -22.65
CA SER A 89 -24.93 -7.64 -22.57
C SER A 89 -24.65 -6.68 -21.43
N SER A 90 -25.14 -5.43 -21.54
CA SER A 90 -25.12 -4.43 -20.50
C SER A 90 -26.44 -3.68 -20.47
N ARG A 91 -27.08 -3.57 -19.29
CA ARG A 91 -28.40 -2.91 -19.08
C ARG A 91 -28.40 -2.05 -17.83
N SER A 92 -29.21 -0.98 -17.84
CA SER A 92 -29.51 -0.18 -16.63
C SER A 92 -30.97 -0.35 -16.23
N VAL A 93 -31.23 -0.53 -14.94
CA VAL A 93 -32.59 -0.74 -14.36
C VAL A 93 -32.80 0.22 -13.19
N LEU A 94 -33.96 0.88 -13.14
CA LEU A 94 -34.32 1.78 -12.03
C LEU A 94 -34.67 1.02 -10.75
N ALA A 95 -34.03 1.37 -9.64
CA ALA A 95 -34.20 0.70 -8.33
C ALA A 95 -34.11 1.71 -7.16
N GLY A 96 -35.16 2.50 -6.96
CA GLY A 96 -35.20 3.60 -5.99
C GLY A 96 -35.07 3.22 -4.50
N PHE A 97 -35.12 1.93 -4.15
CA PHE A 97 -34.91 1.43 -2.79
C PHE A 97 -33.43 1.13 -2.46
N LEU A 98 -32.54 1.18 -3.44
CA LEU A 98 -31.12 0.89 -3.22
C LEU A 98 -30.44 2.05 -2.51
N ARG A 99 -29.97 1.79 -1.31
CA ARG A 99 -29.14 2.68 -0.50
C ARG A 99 -27.73 2.10 -0.34
N ARG A 100 -26.78 2.85 0.20
CA ARG A 100 -25.38 2.41 0.39
C ARG A 100 -25.24 1.14 1.23
N ASP A 101 -26.16 0.93 2.14
CA ASP A 101 -26.22 -0.19 3.09
C ASP A 101 -27.06 -1.39 2.62
N THR A 102 -27.77 -1.25 1.49
CA THR A 102 -28.63 -2.32 0.94
C THR A 102 -27.79 -3.43 0.34
N ARG A 103 -28.03 -4.66 0.75
CA ARG A 103 -27.36 -5.86 0.23
C ARG A 103 -28.29 -6.68 -0.62
N CYS A 104 -27.84 -7.04 -1.82
CA CYS A 104 -28.67 -7.69 -2.82
C CYS A 104 -28.01 -8.94 -3.39
N SER A 105 -28.82 -9.88 -3.88
CA SER A 105 -28.41 -11.04 -4.68
C SER A 105 -29.46 -11.34 -5.75
N VAL A 106 -29.07 -12.01 -6.83
CA VAL A 106 -29.96 -12.43 -7.90
C VAL A 106 -30.63 -13.76 -7.52
N VAL A 107 -31.95 -13.86 -7.73
CA VAL A 107 -32.77 -15.05 -7.49
C VAL A 107 -33.40 -15.47 -8.80
N GLU A 108 -33.44 -16.79 -9.09
CA GLU A 108 -34.08 -17.38 -10.26
C GLU A 108 -33.72 -16.68 -11.58
N GLN A 109 -32.46 -16.22 -11.72
CA GLN A 109 -31.92 -15.53 -12.90
C GLN A 109 -32.61 -14.22 -13.30
N MET A 110 -33.81 -13.93 -12.76
CA MET A 110 -34.68 -12.83 -13.17
C MET A 110 -34.99 -11.82 -12.07
N TYR A 111 -34.68 -12.11 -10.84
CA TYR A 111 -35.04 -11.27 -9.69
C TYR A 111 -33.80 -10.83 -8.93
N LEU A 112 -33.72 -9.55 -8.61
CA LEU A 112 -32.77 -9.02 -7.65
C LEU A 112 -33.44 -8.91 -6.29
N MET A 113 -33.07 -9.75 -5.34
CA MET A 113 -33.56 -9.71 -3.97
C MET A 113 -32.63 -8.90 -3.10
N CYS A 114 -33.15 -7.90 -2.40
CA CYS A 114 -32.39 -6.99 -1.57
C CYS A 114 -32.88 -7.00 -0.13
N VAL A 115 -31.96 -7.00 0.81
CA VAL A 115 -32.21 -6.77 2.22
C VAL A 115 -32.02 -5.29 2.50
N CYS A 116 -33.10 -4.63 2.95
CA CYS A 116 -33.11 -3.24 3.32
C CYS A 116 -33.06 -3.10 4.84
N PRO A 117 -31.89 -2.82 5.47
CA PRO A 117 -31.79 -2.74 6.93
C PRO A 117 -32.67 -1.66 7.54
N ALA A 118 -32.84 -0.53 6.85
CA ALA A 118 -33.64 0.60 7.33
C ALA A 118 -35.18 0.32 7.41
N SER A 119 -35.70 -0.62 6.58
CA SER A 119 -37.09 -1.00 6.53
C SER A 119 -37.37 -2.39 7.12
N GLU A 120 -36.31 -3.07 7.58
CA GLU A 120 -36.37 -4.47 8.05
C GLU A 120 -37.16 -5.39 7.10
N SER A 121 -37.02 -5.14 5.80
CA SER A 121 -37.77 -5.85 4.77
C SER A 121 -36.90 -6.38 3.65
N LEU A 122 -37.37 -7.50 3.07
CA LEU A 122 -36.87 -8.01 1.80
C LEU A 122 -37.60 -7.33 0.65
N GLN A 123 -36.86 -6.78 -0.29
CA GLN A 123 -37.40 -6.24 -1.53
C GLN A 123 -36.89 -7.02 -2.73
N VAL A 124 -37.77 -7.30 -3.65
CA VAL A 124 -37.47 -8.05 -4.86
C VAL A 124 -37.73 -7.16 -6.07
N LEU A 125 -36.75 -7.06 -6.95
CA LEU A 125 -36.82 -6.33 -8.22
C LEU A 125 -36.74 -7.33 -9.38
N SER A 126 -37.70 -7.26 -10.30
CA SER A 126 -37.61 -7.99 -11.57
C SER A 126 -36.59 -7.29 -12.50
N LEU A 127 -35.53 -7.98 -12.87
CA LEU A 127 -34.50 -7.46 -13.79
C LEU A 127 -35.02 -7.36 -15.25
N GLN A 128 -36.07 -8.11 -15.59
CA GLN A 128 -36.69 -8.03 -16.91
C GLN A 128 -37.67 -6.86 -17.04
N HIS A 129 -38.48 -6.61 -16.01
CA HIS A 129 -39.63 -5.68 -16.10
C HIS A 129 -39.40 -4.38 -15.29
N GLY A 130 -38.35 -4.31 -14.46
CA GLY A 130 -38.11 -3.16 -13.59
C GLY A 130 -39.13 -2.96 -12.48
N SER A 131 -39.99 -3.94 -12.23
CA SER A 131 -41.02 -3.87 -11.19
C SER A 131 -40.47 -4.27 -9.83
N VAL A 132 -40.80 -3.50 -8.79
CA VAL A 132 -40.40 -3.75 -7.41
C VAL A 132 -41.54 -4.38 -6.61
N PHE A 133 -41.23 -5.44 -5.92
CA PHE A 133 -42.20 -6.12 -5.01
C PHE A 133 -41.65 -6.08 -3.59
N THR A 134 -42.46 -5.65 -2.62
CA THR A 134 -42.13 -5.78 -1.21
C THR A 134 -42.49 -7.18 -0.76
N ALA A 135 -41.51 -7.97 -0.39
CA ALA A 135 -41.75 -9.40 -0.21
C ALA A 135 -42.24 -9.76 1.21
N THR A 136 -41.50 -9.41 2.27
CA THR A 136 -41.85 -9.87 3.64
C THR A 136 -40.96 -9.14 4.68
N SER A 137 -41.47 -8.99 5.92
CA SER A 137 -40.65 -8.55 7.03
C SER A 137 -39.57 -9.59 7.35
N ILE A 138 -38.36 -9.14 7.66
CA ILE A 138 -37.22 -10.01 8.05
C ILE A 138 -37.57 -10.80 9.33
N GLN A 139 -38.35 -10.22 10.24
CA GLN A 139 -38.79 -10.86 11.47
C GLN A 139 -39.70 -12.06 11.22
N ASP A 140 -40.54 -12.02 10.17
CA ASP A 140 -41.41 -13.14 9.79
C ASP A 140 -40.63 -14.35 9.26
N LEU A 141 -39.36 -14.16 8.90
CA LEU A 141 -38.44 -15.21 8.47
C LEU A 141 -37.71 -15.90 9.64
N GLY A 142 -38.02 -15.53 10.88
CA GLY A 142 -37.38 -16.11 12.08
C GLY A 142 -35.99 -15.55 12.39
N VAL A 143 -35.62 -14.46 11.77
CA VAL A 143 -34.34 -13.75 12.00
C VAL A 143 -34.59 -12.66 13.04
N ARG A 144 -34.14 -12.87 14.28
CA ARG A 144 -34.50 -12.01 15.41
C ARG A 144 -33.50 -10.90 15.72
N GLU A 145 -32.24 -10.98 15.29
CA GLU A 145 -31.24 -9.99 15.69
C GLU A 145 -30.18 -9.70 14.58
N GLY A 146 -29.86 -8.43 14.37
CA GLY A 146 -28.73 -7.87 13.65
C GLY A 146 -28.83 -7.89 12.11
N PRO A 147 -27.77 -7.39 11.40
CA PRO A 147 -27.79 -7.23 9.95
C PRO A 147 -27.85 -8.58 9.23
N VAL A 148 -28.81 -8.79 8.39
CA VAL A 148 -28.93 -9.97 7.52
C VAL A 148 -28.08 -9.77 6.27
N LYS A 149 -27.27 -10.77 5.92
CA LYS A 149 -26.45 -10.78 4.72
C LYS A 149 -27.03 -11.78 3.72
N VAL A 150 -27.24 -11.36 2.50
CA VAL A 150 -27.59 -12.26 1.40
C VAL A 150 -26.31 -12.92 0.89
N LEU A 151 -26.20 -14.23 0.97
CA LEU A 151 -25.02 -14.98 0.59
C LEU A 151 -25.04 -15.33 -0.90
N GLU A 152 -26.07 -16.00 -1.34
CA GLU A 152 -26.18 -16.52 -2.69
C GLU A 152 -27.62 -16.81 -3.06
N SER A 153 -27.93 -16.81 -4.35
CA SER A 153 -29.24 -17.16 -4.89
C SER A 153 -29.15 -18.38 -5.80
N THR A 154 -30.18 -19.16 -5.78
CA THR A 154 -30.36 -20.34 -6.61
C THR A 154 -31.77 -20.38 -7.18
N PRO A 155 -32.06 -21.13 -8.25
CA PRO A 155 -33.42 -21.35 -8.68
C PRO A 155 -34.31 -21.94 -7.60
N ALA A 156 -33.77 -22.65 -6.61
CA ALA A 156 -34.48 -23.21 -5.47
C ALA A 156 -34.67 -22.25 -4.29
N GLY A 157 -34.05 -21.08 -4.31
CA GLY A 157 -34.20 -20.09 -3.25
C GLY A 157 -32.95 -19.23 -3.01
N THR A 158 -33.07 -18.31 -2.10
CA THR A 158 -31.95 -17.40 -1.71
C THR A 158 -31.51 -17.82 -0.31
N VAL A 159 -30.16 -17.79 -0.14
CA VAL A 159 -29.52 -18.08 1.15
C VAL A 159 -29.29 -16.79 1.90
N LEU A 160 -29.81 -16.66 3.09
CA LEU A 160 -29.62 -15.53 3.99
C LEU A 160 -28.77 -15.95 5.19
N LEU A 161 -27.74 -15.19 5.51
CA LEU A 161 -26.93 -15.37 6.72
C LEU A 161 -27.42 -14.37 7.78
N ALA A 162 -27.86 -14.88 8.90
CA ALA A 162 -28.18 -14.05 10.08
C ALA A 162 -26.95 -13.87 10.98
N PRO A 163 -26.81 -12.75 11.69
CA PRO A 163 -25.80 -12.59 12.72
C PRO A 163 -26.01 -13.64 13.83
N GLY A 164 -24.98 -14.02 14.51
CA GLY A 164 -25.00 -15.11 15.49
C GLY A 164 -24.80 -16.49 14.88
N ARG A 165 -24.34 -16.59 13.63
CA ARG A 165 -23.94 -17.85 12.97
C ARG A 165 -25.10 -18.77 12.64
N SER A 166 -26.06 -18.30 11.87
CA SER A 166 -27.12 -19.12 11.31
C SER A 166 -27.35 -18.80 9.83
N VAL A 167 -27.76 -19.82 9.06
CA VAL A 167 -28.12 -19.65 7.65
C VAL A 167 -29.55 -20.06 7.46
N VAL A 168 -30.32 -19.21 6.77
CA VAL A 168 -31.72 -19.45 6.44
C VAL A 168 -31.88 -19.53 4.94
N LEU A 169 -32.41 -20.62 4.42
CA LEU A 169 -32.74 -20.77 3.02
C LEU A 169 -34.17 -20.31 2.78
N VAL A 170 -34.31 -19.36 1.90
CA VAL A 170 -35.57 -18.70 1.57
C VAL A 170 -35.88 -18.92 0.10
N SER A 171 -37.14 -19.13 -0.26
CA SER A 171 -37.60 -19.21 -1.65
C SER A 171 -38.66 -18.17 -1.95
N VAL A 172 -38.69 -17.72 -3.22
CA VAL A 172 -39.76 -16.87 -3.74
C VAL A 172 -40.79 -17.78 -4.44
N ALA A 173 -42.02 -17.79 -3.93
CA ALA A 173 -43.11 -18.52 -4.56
C ALA A 173 -43.70 -17.72 -5.73
N ALA A 174 -44.42 -18.39 -6.63
CA ALA A 174 -45.06 -17.77 -7.80
C ALA A 174 -46.05 -16.62 -7.47
N ASN A 175 -46.51 -16.53 -6.24
CA ASN A 175 -47.36 -15.44 -5.72
C ASN A 175 -46.53 -14.29 -5.09
N ASN A 176 -45.26 -14.20 -5.36
CA ASN A 176 -44.29 -13.24 -4.77
C ASN A 176 -44.15 -13.34 -3.24
N LYS A 177 -44.59 -14.46 -2.63
CA LYS A 177 -44.43 -14.69 -1.21
C LYS A 177 -43.13 -15.39 -0.89
N VAL A 178 -42.37 -14.85 0.05
CA VAL A 178 -41.14 -15.44 0.54
C VAL A 178 -41.44 -16.49 1.60
N THR A 179 -40.87 -17.69 1.47
CA THR A 179 -41.08 -18.81 2.40
C THR A 179 -39.72 -19.36 2.86
N VAL A 180 -39.62 -19.72 4.14
CA VAL A 180 -38.40 -20.34 4.70
C VAL A 180 -38.46 -21.83 4.40
N LYS A 181 -37.47 -22.31 3.63
CA LYS A 181 -37.31 -23.75 3.32
C LYS A 181 -36.49 -24.49 4.38
N LYS A 182 -35.43 -23.87 4.87
CA LYS A 182 -34.51 -24.52 5.81
C LYS A 182 -33.78 -23.49 6.71
N HIS A 183 -33.58 -23.87 7.96
CA HIS A 183 -32.78 -23.11 8.92
C HIS A 183 -31.61 -23.97 9.40
N LEU A 184 -30.36 -23.43 9.29
CA LEU A 184 -29.12 -24.09 9.69
C LEU A 184 -28.47 -23.29 10.83
N PRO A 185 -28.62 -23.72 12.07
CA PRO A 185 -27.96 -23.08 13.20
C PRO A 185 -26.44 -23.34 13.16
N LYS A 186 -25.65 -22.36 13.60
CA LYS A 186 -24.18 -22.42 13.66
C LYS A 186 -23.46 -22.52 12.30
N ALA A 187 -24.13 -22.33 11.17
CA ALA A 187 -23.48 -22.24 9.89
C ALA A 187 -22.86 -20.84 9.73
N LEU A 188 -21.59 -20.78 9.29
CA LEU A 188 -20.87 -19.55 9.03
C LEU A 188 -21.17 -19.02 7.64
N VAL A 189 -21.14 -19.91 6.65
CA VAL A 189 -21.38 -19.62 5.25
C VAL A 189 -22.02 -20.83 4.59
N ALA A 190 -22.83 -20.60 3.57
CA ALA A 190 -23.47 -21.66 2.78
C ALA A 190 -23.62 -21.23 1.32
N THR A 191 -23.65 -22.22 0.43
CA THR A 191 -23.90 -22.06 -1.00
C THR A 191 -24.78 -23.20 -1.48
N ALA A 192 -25.62 -22.94 -2.48
CA ALA A 192 -26.41 -23.97 -3.10
C ALA A 192 -25.85 -24.30 -4.48
N VAL A 193 -25.74 -25.57 -4.78
CA VAL A 193 -25.09 -26.09 -5.99
C VAL A 193 -26.01 -27.08 -6.69
N GLN A 194 -26.12 -26.95 -8.00
CA GLN A 194 -26.83 -27.91 -8.84
C GLN A 194 -25.88 -28.98 -9.35
N LEU A 195 -26.32 -30.22 -9.27
CA LEU A 195 -25.65 -31.34 -9.94
C LEU A 195 -26.74 -32.19 -10.61
N GLU A 196 -26.65 -32.32 -11.93
CA GLU A 196 -27.72 -32.89 -12.74
C GLU A 196 -29.04 -32.11 -12.50
N ASP A 197 -30.14 -32.79 -12.17
CA ASP A 197 -31.43 -32.14 -11.88
C ASP A 197 -31.68 -31.88 -10.40
N LYS A 198 -30.68 -32.13 -9.52
CA LYS A 198 -30.82 -32.02 -8.07
C LYS A 198 -30.07 -30.86 -7.49
N TRP A 199 -30.66 -30.20 -6.49
CA TRP A 199 -30.04 -29.09 -5.75
C TRP A 199 -29.48 -29.54 -4.40
N TYR A 200 -28.26 -29.12 -4.12
CA TYR A 200 -27.56 -29.42 -2.88
C TYR A 200 -27.18 -28.13 -2.18
N LEU A 201 -27.43 -28.06 -0.86
CA LEU A 201 -26.95 -26.96 -0.01
C LEU A 201 -25.69 -27.41 0.71
N MET A 202 -24.57 -26.75 0.42
CA MET A 202 -23.30 -26.94 1.09
C MET A 202 -23.08 -25.83 2.11
N TYR A 203 -22.55 -26.15 3.29
CA TYR A 203 -22.33 -25.15 4.34
C TYR A 203 -21.07 -25.46 5.17
N LEU A 204 -20.50 -24.41 5.78
CA LEU A 204 -19.38 -24.50 6.72
C LEU A 204 -19.88 -24.18 8.13
N GLN A 205 -19.50 -25.03 9.08
CA GLN A 205 -19.74 -24.83 10.51
C GLN A 205 -18.39 -24.81 11.26
N ALA A 206 -18.25 -23.96 12.30
CA ALA A 206 -17.14 -24.08 13.21
C ALA A 206 -17.23 -25.36 14.02
N SER A 207 -16.21 -26.20 13.96
CA SER A 207 -16.06 -27.42 14.76
C SER A 207 -15.24 -27.15 16.02
N SER A 208 -14.11 -26.48 15.86
CA SER A 208 -13.24 -25.96 16.91
C SER A 208 -12.66 -24.60 16.50
N ASN A 209 -11.77 -24.06 17.31
CA ASN A 209 -11.14 -22.77 17.01
C ASN A 209 -10.27 -22.75 15.73
N GLU A 210 -9.81 -23.91 15.27
CA GLU A 210 -8.94 -24.06 14.11
C GLU A 210 -9.45 -25.09 13.10
N GLU A 211 -10.70 -25.54 13.28
CA GLU A 211 -11.28 -26.52 12.39
C GLU A 211 -12.67 -26.08 11.93
N LEU A 212 -12.88 -26.23 10.63
CA LEU A 212 -14.19 -26.08 10.01
C LEU A 212 -14.70 -27.43 9.53
N LYS A 213 -16.01 -27.63 9.71
CA LYS A 213 -16.73 -28.78 9.22
C LYS A 213 -17.57 -28.41 8.01
N VAL A 214 -17.37 -29.14 6.92
CA VAL A 214 -18.25 -29.09 5.75
C VAL A 214 -19.47 -29.96 5.99
N GLY A 215 -20.64 -29.47 5.64
CA GLY A 215 -21.88 -30.27 5.60
C GLY A 215 -22.60 -30.08 4.26
N GLY A 216 -23.30 -31.11 3.84
CA GLY A 216 -24.14 -31.09 2.64
C GLY A 216 -25.54 -31.59 2.91
N ILE A 217 -26.53 -30.96 2.28
CA ILE A 217 -27.95 -31.34 2.36
C ILE A 217 -28.52 -31.36 0.94
N GLU A 218 -29.25 -32.41 0.59
CA GLU A 218 -30.06 -32.45 -0.63
C GLU A 218 -31.34 -31.60 -0.38
N LEU A 219 -31.61 -30.60 -1.19
CA LEU A 219 -32.68 -29.65 -0.93
C LEU A 219 -34.08 -30.23 -1.11
N GLU A 220 -34.24 -31.20 -2.00
CA GLU A 220 -35.55 -31.82 -2.27
C GLU A 220 -35.96 -32.76 -1.16
N THR A 221 -35.09 -33.62 -0.69
CA THR A 221 -35.37 -34.63 0.35
C THR A 221 -35.11 -34.12 1.75
N GLY A 222 -34.35 -33.02 1.91
CA GLY A 222 -33.88 -32.49 3.18
C GLY A 222 -32.87 -33.37 3.91
N SER A 223 -32.39 -34.45 3.23
CA SER A 223 -31.45 -35.41 3.82
C SER A 223 -30.05 -34.87 3.90
N THR A 224 -29.37 -35.13 5.02
CA THR A 224 -27.95 -34.79 5.18
C THR A 224 -27.07 -35.82 4.49
N LEU A 225 -26.07 -35.34 3.72
CA LEU A 225 -25.18 -36.19 2.98
C LEU A 225 -23.88 -36.41 3.79
N SER A 226 -23.79 -37.54 4.47
CA SER A 226 -22.62 -37.90 5.28
C SER A 226 -21.34 -38.03 4.44
N GLU A 227 -21.49 -38.38 3.16
CA GLU A 227 -20.36 -38.50 2.20
C GLU A 227 -19.62 -37.18 1.93
N LEU A 228 -20.29 -36.05 2.11
CA LEU A 228 -19.74 -34.70 1.91
C LEU A 228 -19.28 -34.07 3.22
N SER A 229 -19.51 -34.73 4.36
CA SER A 229 -19.15 -34.19 5.67
C SER A 229 -17.71 -34.48 6.00
N HIS A 230 -16.89 -33.43 6.07
CA HIS A 230 -15.46 -33.51 6.46
C HIS A 230 -15.09 -32.35 7.34
N THR A 231 -14.12 -32.57 8.23
CA THR A 231 -13.49 -31.55 9.05
C THR A 231 -12.11 -31.26 8.46
N PHE A 232 -11.71 -30.00 8.39
CA PHE A 232 -10.40 -29.59 7.90
C PHE A 232 -9.84 -28.45 8.74
N HIS A 233 -8.50 -28.35 8.76
CA HIS A 233 -7.80 -27.28 9.45
C HIS A 233 -8.00 -25.94 8.72
N TYR A 234 -8.32 -24.90 9.50
CA TYR A 234 -8.53 -23.54 8.98
C TYR A 234 -7.75 -22.53 9.84
N PRO A 235 -6.79 -21.79 9.28
CA PRO A 235 -5.90 -20.93 10.06
C PRO A 235 -6.65 -19.77 10.73
N ARG A 236 -6.38 -19.54 12.00
CA ARG A 236 -6.99 -18.41 12.77
C ARG A 236 -6.69 -17.05 12.18
N HIS A 237 -5.48 -16.86 11.64
CA HIS A 237 -5.05 -15.59 11.07
C HIS A 237 -5.83 -15.18 9.81
N SER A 238 -6.60 -16.09 9.20
CA SER A 238 -7.46 -15.77 8.07
C SER A 238 -8.81 -15.17 8.47
N GLY A 239 -9.12 -15.12 9.76
CA GLY A 239 -10.44 -14.69 10.24
C GLY A 239 -11.55 -15.68 9.93
N GLN A 240 -12.78 -15.22 9.81
CA GLN A 240 -13.92 -16.09 9.51
C GLN A 240 -14.11 -16.25 7.98
N PRO A 241 -14.59 -17.40 7.50
CA PRO A 241 -14.99 -17.54 6.10
C PRO A 241 -16.18 -16.60 5.80
N GLU A 242 -16.06 -15.81 4.74
CA GLU A 242 -17.09 -14.85 4.34
C GLU A 242 -17.92 -15.32 3.16
N LEU A 243 -17.28 -15.99 2.21
CA LEU A 243 -17.91 -16.50 1.00
C LEU A 243 -17.40 -17.91 0.72
N MET A 244 -18.29 -18.72 0.18
CA MET A 244 -17.94 -20.08 -0.26
C MET A 244 -18.57 -20.33 -1.61
N SER A 245 -17.83 -20.97 -2.48
CA SER A 245 -18.34 -21.48 -3.74
C SER A 245 -17.89 -22.92 -3.92
N VAL A 246 -18.77 -23.79 -4.37
CA VAL A 246 -18.54 -25.24 -4.43
C VAL A 246 -18.89 -25.78 -5.81
N ILE A 247 -18.06 -26.67 -6.32
CA ILE A 247 -18.41 -27.55 -7.45
C ILE A 247 -18.60 -28.97 -6.91
N LEU A 248 -19.73 -29.55 -7.23
CA LEU A 248 -20.00 -30.96 -7.00
C LEU A 248 -19.75 -31.77 -8.29
N ALA A 249 -19.22 -32.94 -8.13
CA ALA A 249 -19.05 -33.90 -9.22
C ALA A 249 -19.31 -35.33 -8.73
N ARG A 250 -19.88 -36.17 -9.60
CA ARG A 250 -20.04 -37.59 -9.36
C ARG A 250 -18.77 -38.32 -9.80
N LYS A 251 -18.16 -39.06 -8.91
CA LYS A 251 -17.00 -39.90 -9.20
C LYS A 251 -17.41 -41.14 -9.97
N LYS A 252 -16.45 -41.83 -10.57
CA LYS A 252 -16.66 -43.12 -11.28
C LYS A 252 -17.27 -44.22 -10.41
N ASP A 253 -17.07 -44.12 -9.11
CA ASP A 253 -17.66 -45.04 -8.11
C ASP A 253 -19.08 -44.65 -7.67
N GLY A 254 -19.67 -43.62 -8.31
CA GLY A 254 -21.00 -43.13 -8.02
C GLY A 254 -21.09 -42.19 -6.80
N LYS A 255 -20.00 -42.05 -6.03
CA LYS A 255 -19.95 -41.17 -4.86
C LYS A 255 -19.80 -39.70 -5.23
N LEU A 256 -20.39 -38.82 -4.43
CA LEU A 256 -20.22 -37.39 -4.59
C LEU A 256 -18.83 -36.92 -4.12
N GLY A 257 -18.21 -36.07 -4.92
CA GLY A 257 -17.02 -35.34 -4.60
C GLY A 257 -17.23 -33.85 -4.74
N TYR A 258 -16.43 -33.04 -4.06
CA TYR A 258 -16.49 -31.58 -4.21
C TYR A 258 -15.10 -30.95 -4.29
N ARG A 259 -15.04 -29.76 -4.89
CA ARG A 259 -13.98 -28.76 -4.72
C ARG A 259 -14.63 -27.50 -4.22
N MET A 260 -14.02 -26.84 -3.26
CA MET A 260 -14.59 -25.70 -2.58
C MET A 260 -13.59 -24.57 -2.54
N ALA A 261 -13.94 -23.39 -3.08
CA ALA A 261 -13.20 -22.17 -2.82
C ALA A 261 -13.82 -21.43 -1.65
N VAL A 262 -12.98 -20.94 -0.76
CA VAL A 262 -13.37 -20.18 0.42
C VAL A 262 -12.65 -18.86 0.39
N LEU A 263 -13.41 -17.76 0.44
CA LEU A 263 -12.90 -16.42 0.68
C LEU A 263 -13.03 -16.12 2.16
N SER A 264 -11.90 -15.77 2.77
CA SER A 264 -11.80 -15.46 4.19
C SER A 264 -11.97 -13.96 4.46
N GLN A 265 -12.20 -13.61 5.71
CA GLN A 265 -12.34 -12.21 6.16
C GLN A 265 -11.08 -11.37 5.88
N ASP A 266 -9.91 -12.00 5.88
CA ASP A 266 -8.63 -11.39 5.55
C ASP A 266 -8.38 -11.24 4.04
N PHE A 267 -9.38 -11.57 3.20
CA PHE A 267 -9.32 -11.58 1.75
C PHE A 267 -8.39 -12.64 1.15
N SER A 268 -8.03 -13.65 1.91
CA SER A 268 -7.37 -14.82 1.33
C SER A 268 -8.37 -15.75 0.65
N LEU A 269 -8.01 -16.22 -0.55
CA LEU A 269 -8.80 -17.17 -1.34
C LEU A 269 -8.11 -18.53 -1.32
N GLN A 270 -8.83 -19.57 -0.90
CA GLN A 270 -8.31 -20.92 -0.79
C GLN A 270 -9.18 -21.92 -1.54
N LEU A 271 -8.55 -22.83 -2.30
CA LEU A 271 -9.23 -23.98 -2.90
C LEU A 271 -8.98 -25.22 -2.06
N ILE A 272 -10.06 -25.83 -1.58
CA ILE A 272 -10.02 -26.99 -0.68
C ILE A 272 -10.66 -28.19 -1.39
N HIS A 273 -9.98 -29.31 -1.36
CA HIS A 273 -10.50 -30.59 -1.86
C HIS A 273 -11.34 -31.33 -0.81
N LYS A 274 -12.12 -32.31 -1.24
CA LYS A 274 -12.92 -33.21 -0.38
C LYS A 274 -12.12 -33.82 0.78
N THR A 275 -10.82 -34.01 0.64
CA THR A 275 -9.94 -34.54 1.69
C THR A 275 -9.55 -33.52 2.76
N GLY A 276 -10.03 -32.28 2.65
CA GLY A 276 -9.62 -31.17 3.51
C GLY A 276 -8.24 -30.59 3.15
N LYS A 277 -7.58 -31.10 2.12
CA LYS A 277 -6.29 -30.60 1.67
C LYS A 277 -6.48 -29.31 0.86
N VAL A 278 -5.75 -28.26 1.23
CA VAL A 278 -5.67 -27.02 0.44
C VAL A 278 -4.88 -27.31 -0.83
N ALA A 279 -5.48 -27.08 -1.99
CA ALA A 279 -4.84 -27.25 -3.29
C ALA A 279 -3.93 -26.06 -3.63
N TRP A 280 -4.42 -24.86 -3.39
CA TRP A 280 -3.69 -23.61 -3.51
C TRP A 280 -4.34 -22.53 -2.63
N ARG A 281 -3.55 -21.52 -2.29
CA ARG A 281 -3.96 -20.31 -1.57
C ARG A 281 -3.46 -19.10 -2.31
N ARG A 282 -4.29 -18.07 -2.42
CA ARG A 282 -3.95 -16.77 -2.98
C ARG A 282 -4.20 -15.68 -1.94
N GLU A 283 -3.27 -14.75 -1.86
CA GLU A 283 -3.35 -13.63 -0.93
C GLU A 283 -3.87 -12.38 -1.66
N GLU A 284 -5.18 -12.30 -1.85
CA GLU A 284 -5.81 -11.22 -2.63
C GLU A 284 -5.87 -9.89 -1.86
N SER A 285 -5.60 -9.90 -0.55
CA SER A 285 -5.53 -8.67 0.24
C SER A 285 -4.43 -7.72 -0.22
N LEU A 286 -3.35 -8.25 -0.82
CA LEU A 286 -2.22 -7.47 -1.34
C LEU A 286 -2.65 -6.44 -2.38
N ALA A 287 -3.66 -6.74 -3.18
CA ALA A 287 -4.24 -5.80 -4.14
C ALA A 287 -4.91 -4.58 -3.48
N TYR A 288 -5.21 -4.65 -2.19
CA TYR A 288 -5.81 -3.58 -1.38
C TYR A 288 -4.87 -3.06 -0.32
N THR A 289 -3.60 -2.92 -0.66
CA THR A 289 -2.58 -2.30 0.19
C THR A 289 -2.78 -0.79 0.23
N TYR A 290 -2.84 -0.21 1.44
CA TYR A 290 -3.05 1.23 1.67
C TYR A 290 -1.88 1.93 2.36
N ALA A 291 -0.98 1.18 3.00
CA ALA A 291 0.26 1.72 3.55
C ALA A 291 1.38 0.70 3.38
N VAL A 292 2.57 1.18 3.09
CA VAL A 292 3.77 0.36 2.86
C VAL A 292 4.96 1.06 3.48
N GLU A 293 5.83 0.26 4.11
CA GLU A 293 7.17 0.68 4.54
C GLU A 293 8.19 -0.39 4.16
N LEU A 294 9.35 0.08 3.69
CA LEU A 294 10.51 -0.75 3.35
C LEU A 294 11.56 -0.58 4.44
N LEU A 295 11.73 -1.61 5.24
CA LEU A 295 12.59 -1.61 6.42
C LEU A 295 13.88 -2.39 6.17
N ASP A 296 15.01 -1.86 6.63
CA ASP A 296 16.26 -2.57 6.60
C ASP A 296 16.19 -3.83 7.46
N LEU A 297 16.78 -4.91 6.95
CA LEU A 297 16.94 -6.13 7.72
C LEU A 297 17.96 -5.94 8.84
N PRO A 298 17.90 -6.70 9.93
CA PRO A 298 18.85 -6.61 11.02
C PRO A 298 20.27 -7.04 10.55
N VAL A 299 21.28 -6.41 11.09
CA VAL A 299 22.66 -6.84 10.90
C VAL A 299 22.92 -8.12 11.68
N SER A 300 23.84 -8.96 11.21
CA SER A 300 24.24 -10.16 11.96
C SER A 300 24.84 -9.76 13.32
N GLU A 301 24.67 -10.58 14.34
CA GLU A 301 25.22 -10.31 15.67
C GLU A 301 26.75 -10.08 15.65
N ASN A 302 27.44 -10.77 14.77
CA ASN A 302 28.89 -10.60 14.61
C ASN A 302 29.23 -9.22 14.00
N GLN A 303 28.42 -8.74 13.08
CA GLN A 303 28.62 -7.44 12.45
C GLN A 303 28.19 -6.30 13.39
N ALA A 304 27.13 -6.48 14.17
CA ALA A 304 26.71 -5.53 15.19
C ALA A 304 27.75 -5.36 16.30
N LYS A 305 28.31 -6.46 16.79
CA LYS A 305 29.43 -6.42 17.76
C LYS A 305 30.67 -5.74 17.17
N PHE A 306 30.94 -5.95 15.88
CA PHE A 306 32.03 -5.32 15.15
C PHE A 306 31.85 -3.80 15.06
N GLU A 307 30.68 -3.30 14.69
CA GLU A 307 30.38 -1.88 14.62
C GLU A 307 30.42 -1.22 15.99
N GLU A 308 29.95 -1.89 17.05
CA GLU A 308 30.05 -1.41 18.44
C GLU A 308 31.50 -1.32 18.93
N GLU A 309 32.35 -2.30 18.56
CA GLU A 309 33.75 -2.30 18.90
C GLU A 309 34.58 -1.21 18.19
N PHE A 310 34.19 -0.79 16.98
CA PHE A 310 34.89 0.25 16.20
C PHE A 310 34.29 1.64 16.38
N GLY A 311 33.07 1.76 16.87
CA GLY A 311 32.40 3.06 17.13
C GLY A 311 32.85 3.78 18.39
N SER A 312 33.59 3.14 19.30
CA SER A 312 34.09 3.77 20.51
C SER A 312 35.34 4.58 20.25
N HIS A 313 35.26 5.91 20.33
CA HIS A 313 36.36 6.88 20.11
C HIS A 313 37.49 6.82 21.15
N ALA A 314 37.55 5.80 22.01
CA ALA A 314 38.47 5.73 23.16
C ALA A 314 39.66 4.78 23.00
N ASP A 315 39.78 4.02 21.92
CA ASP A 315 40.80 2.98 21.78
C ASP A 315 42.12 3.49 21.13
N ASN A 316 43.24 3.00 21.65
CA ASN A 316 44.57 3.25 21.10
C ASN A 316 44.72 2.64 19.68
N VAL A 317 45.39 3.32 18.78
CA VAL A 317 45.62 2.89 17.36
C VAL A 317 46.16 1.45 17.26
N VAL A 318 46.93 0.99 18.24
CA VAL A 318 47.49 -0.37 18.27
C VAL A 318 46.42 -1.41 18.61
N THR A 319 45.55 -1.11 19.54
CA THR A 319 44.38 -1.99 19.91
C THR A 319 43.40 -2.08 18.76
N MET A 320 43.11 -0.99 18.07
CA MET A 320 42.30 -0.98 16.85
C MET A 320 42.93 -1.84 15.74
N PHE A 321 44.21 -1.74 15.54
CA PHE A 321 44.90 -2.57 14.54
C PHE A 321 44.86 -4.06 14.88
N MET A 322 45.13 -4.43 16.14
CA MET A 322 45.06 -5.83 16.57
C MET A 322 43.64 -6.42 16.49
N LYS A 323 42.61 -5.64 16.85
CA LYS A 323 41.23 -6.02 16.68
C LYS A 323 40.90 -6.27 15.20
N ARG A 324 41.32 -5.36 14.32
CA ARG A 324 41.14 -5.45 12.86
C ARG A 324 41.80 -6.72 12.25
N VAL A 325 43.02 -7.00 12.63
CA VAL A 325 43.74 -8.22 12.19
C VAL A 325 43.00 -9.48 12.66
N LYS A 326 42.54 -9.51 13.92
CA LYS A 326 41.82 -10.66 14.47
C LYS A 326 40.50 -10.90 13.73
N THR A 327 39.75 -9.85 13.42
CA THR A 327 38.49 -9.96 12.69
C THR A 327 38.68 -10.38 11.23
N GLN A 328 39.71 -9.83 10.56
CA GLN A 328 40.04 -10.23 9.19
C GLN A 328 40.48 -11.71 9.12
N VAL A 329 41.21 -12.20 10.13
CA VAL A 329 41.59 -13.61 10.21
C VAL A 329 40.37 -14.49 10.44
N SER A 330 39.44 -14.08 11.30
CA SER A 330 38.19 -14.84 11.54
C SER A 330 37.31 -14.88 10.29
N GLN A 331 37.15 -13.76 9.58
CA GLN A 331 36.42 -13.71 8.31
C GLN A 331 37.05 -14.59 7.22
N LEU A 332 38.39 -14.55 7.12
CA LEU A 332 39.11 -15.45 6.21
C LEU A 332 38.90 -16.93 6.59
N GLN A 333 38.86 -17.23 7.86
CA GLN A 333 38.64 -18.58 8.37
C GLN A 333 37.21 -19.08 8.07
N THR A 334 36.21 -18.23 8.26
CA THR A 334 34.81 -18.51 7.91
C THR A 334 34.65 -18.71 6.39
N PHE A 335 35.22 -17.82 5.59
CA PHE A 335 35.21 -17.92 4.14
C PHE A 335 35.88 -19.20 3.62
N LEU A 336 37.00 -19.58 4.21
CA LEU A 336 37.69 -20.82 3.84
C LEU A 336 36.89 -22.07 4.25
N LEU A 337 36.23 -22.03 5.41
CA LEU A 337 35.34 -23.12 5.86
C LEU A 337 34.11 -23.28 4.97
N GLU A 338 33.43 -22.19 4.61
CA GLU A 338 32.31 -22.21 3.67
C GLU A 338 32.73 -22.73 2.30
N HIS A 339 33.88 -22.32 1.81
CA HIS A 339 34.39 -22.77 0.51
C HIS A 339 34.81 -24.25 0.55
N LEU A 340 35.36 -24.74 1.67
CA LEU A 340 35.67 -26.14 1.89
C LEU A 340 34.38 -27.01 2.00
N HIS A 341 33.33 -26.50 2.66
CA HIS A 341 32.03 -27.18 2.71
C HIS A 341 31.37 -27.26 1.32
N ARG A 342 31.45 -26.23 0.50
CA ARG A 342 30.98 -26.25 -0.91
C ARG A 342 31.78 -27.21 -1.79
N LEU A 343 33.06 -27.38 -1.53
CA LEU A 343 33.92 -28.31 -2.27
C LEU A 343 33.77 -29.78 -1.84
N GLN A 344 33.37 -30.07 -0.62
CA GLN A 344 33.21 -31.41 -0.09
C GLN A 344 31.93 -32.12 -0.50
N GLY A 345 31.00 -31.46 -1.18
CA GLY A 345 29.89 -32.08 -1.92
C GLY A 345 29.12 -33.15 -1.16
N VAL A 346 28.80 -32.97 0.11
CA VAL A 346 27.97 -33.93 0.85
C VAL A 346 26.52 -33.74 0.46
N LYS A 347 26.04 -34.59 -0.43
CA LYS A 347 24.61 -34.81 -0.62
C LYS A 347 24.04 -35.40 0.67
N GLN A 348 23.42 -34.60 1.50
CA GLN A 348 22.51 -35.09 2.52
C GLN A 348 21.14 -35.30 1.90
N THR A 349 20.79 -36.53 1.71
CA THR A 349 19.46 -37.05 1.43
C THR A 349 18.82 -37.34 2.79
N SER A 350 17.92 -36.48 3.24
CA SER A 350 16.68 -36.77 3.96
C SER A 350 16.20 -35.58 4.81
N GLY A 351 14.96 -35.15 4.60
CA GLY A 351 14.25 -34.30 5.51
C GLY A 351 13.83 -32.94 4.92
N VAL A 352 12.97 -32.93 3.91
CA VAL A 352 12.52 -31.77 3.16
C VAL A 352 11.74 -30.73 4.00
N ILE A 353 11.53 -30.91 5.29
CA ILE A 353 10.73 -29.99 6.13
C ILE A 353 11.59 -29.18 7.11
N ALA A 354 12.78 -29.71 7.52
CA ALA A 354 13.64 -28.99 8.47
C ALA A 354 14.67 -28.05 7.79
N GLU A 355 15.02 -28.33 6.53
CA GLU A 355 15.98 -27.47 5.79
C GLU A 355 15.36 -26.13 5.30
N GLU A 356 14.03 -26.09 5.09
CA GLU A 356 13.35 -24.84 4.69
C GLU A 356 13.28 -23.81 5.85
N GLU A 357 13.18 -24.25 7.10
CA GLU A 357 13.11 -23.35 8.26
C GLU A 357 14.49 -22.78 8.65
N GLU A 358 15.58 -23.53 8.51
CA GLU A 358 16.95 -23.05 8.81
C GLU A 358 17.51 -22.15 7.68
N GLU A 359 17.23 -22.44 6.41
CA GLU A 359 17.56 -21.53 5.29
C GLU A 359 16.77 -20.23 5.38
N ASP A 360 15.55 -20.25 5.93
CA ASP A 360 14.68 -19.09 6.06
C ASP A 360 15.16 -18.07 7.12
N GLU A 361 15.83 -18.49 8.20
CA GLU A 361 16.35 -17.57 9.21
C GLU A 361 17.68 -16.91 8.79
N GLU A 362 18.58 -17.62 8.11
CA GLU A 362 19.84 -17.03 7.61
C GLU A 362 19.59 -15.94 6.54
N ASP A 363 18.50 -16.03 5.78
CA ASP A 363 18.15 -15.09 4.73
C ASP A 363 17.55 -13.76 5.23
N LEU A 364 17.18 -13.61 6.51
CA LEU A 364 16.64 -12.37 7.09
C LEU A 364 17.71 -11.43 7.63
N LEU A 365 18.92 -11.49 7.09
CA LEU A 365 20.03 -10.61 7.44
C LEU A 365 20.23 -9.54 6.39
N ARG A 366 20.71 -8.38 6.84
CA ARG A 366 21.01 -7.23 6.00
C ARG A 366 22.18 -7.55 5.08
N ASP A 367 22.00 -7.31 3.79
CA ASP A 367 23.05 -7.33 2.80
C ASP A 367 23.96 -6.07 2.91
N GLU A 368 25.17 -6.14 2.35
CA GLU A 368 26.17 -5.07 2.47
C GLU A 368 25.70 -3.71 1.98
N PHE A 369 24.77 -3.68 1.01
CA PHE A 369 24.29 -2.44 0.39
C PHE A 369 22.81 -2.15 0.71
N SER A 370 22.18 -2.91 1.58
CA SER A 370 20.77 -2.74 1.95
C SER A 370 19.82 -2.72 0.74
N LEU A 371 20.11 -3.57 -0.25
CA LEU A 371 19.28 -3.75 -1.45
C LEU A 371 18.06 -4.64 -1.15
N HIS A 372 18.18 -5.53 -0.17
CA HIS A 372 17.12 -6.40 0.30
C HIS A 372 16.51 -5.85 1.58
N LYS A 373 15.19 -5.72 1.59
CA LYS A 373 14.46 -5.13 2.72
C LYS A 373 13.25 -5.98 3.10
N MET A 374 12.77 -5.77 4.31
CA MET A 374 11.45 -6.24 4.72
C MET A 374 10.40 -5.24 4.25
N MET A 375 9.47 -5.68 3.41
CA MET A 375 8.29 -4.91 3.00
C MET A 375 7.17 -5.17 4.01
N VAL A 376 6.79 -4.16 4.77
CA VAL A 376 5.63 -4.22 5.66
C VAL A 376 4.47 -3.52 4.98
N MET A 377 3.39 -4.25 4.76
CA MET A 377 2.21 -3.76 4.05
C MET A 377 0.96 -3.91 4.91
N ILE A 378 0.08 -2.93 4.84
CA ILE A 378 -1.23 -2.96 5.50
C ILE A 378 -2.32 -2.91 4.45
N THR A 379 -3.21 -3.88 4.54
CA THR A 379 -4.29 -4.09 3.58
C THR A 379 -5.65 -3.67 4.15
N GLU A 380 -6.64 -3.49 3.30
CA GLU A 380 -7.99 -2.99 3.66
C GLU A 380 -8.69 -3.78 4.79
N PRO A 381 -8.61 -5.11 4.85
CA PRO A 381 -9.24 -5.87 5.95
C PRO A 381 -8.58 -5.67 7.32
N GLY A 382 -7.47 -4.91 7.40
CA GLY A 382 -6.68 -4.77 8.62
C GLY A 382 -5.62 -5.85 8.77
N LYS A 383 -5.25 -6.51 7.67
CA LYS A 383 -4.18 -7.50 7.63
C LYS A 383 -2.85 -6.82 7.39
N ILE A 384 -1.87 -7.18 8.20
CA ILE A 384 -0.49 -6.73 8.11
C ILE A 384 0.33 -7.89 7.57
N ILE A 385 1.17 -7.62 6.58
CA ILE A 385 1.95 -8.63 5.88
C ILE A 385 3.40 -8.18 5.84
N GLY A 386 4.31 -9.04 6.30
CA GLY A 386 5.75 -8.89 6.13
C GLY A 386 6.23 -9.77 4.99
N MET A 387 6.84 -9.16 3.98
CA MET A 387 7.28 -9.83 2.76
C MET A 387 8.73 -9.47 2.46
N ARG A 388 9.52 -10.43 1.97
CA ARG A 388 10.88 -10.16 1.50
C ARG A 388 10.85 -9.40 0.17
N SER A 389 11.66 -8.36 0.05
CA SER A 389 11.77 -7.60 -1.20
C SER A 389 12.48 -8.38 -2.31
N GLN A 390 13.33 -9.34 -1.97
CA GLN A 390 14.14 -10.10 -2.92
C GLN A 390 13.31 -11.03 -3.82
N ASN A 391 12.38 -11.77 -3.23
CA ASN A 391 11.61 -12.81 -3.93
C ASN A 391 10.10 -12.66 -3.81
N GLY A 392 9.62 -11.71 -3.00
CA GLY A 392 8.20 -11.52 -2.73
C GLY A 392 7.59 -12.61 -1.84
N HIS A 393 8.41 -13.38 -1.12
CA HIS A 393 7.93 -14.39 -0.17
C HIS A 393 7.34 -13.73 1.07
N ILE A 394 6.15 -14.19 1.50
CA ILE A 394 5.50 -13.73 2.73
C ILE A 394 6.16 -14.43 3.92
N VAL A 395 6.87 -13.67 4.75
CA VAL A 395 7.55 -14.19 5.94
C VAL A 395 6.54 -14.39 7.08
N TRP A 396 5.69 -13.40 7.29
CA TRP A 396 4.68 -13.42 8.32
C TRP A 396 3.44 -12.62 7.91
N GLN A 397 2.33 -12.93 8.54
CA GLN A 397 1.07 -12.24 8.34
C GLN A 397 0.26 -12.22 9.64
N HIS A 398 -0.39 -11.09 9.90
CA HIS A 398 -1.22 -10.90 11.08
C HIS A 398 -2.50 -10.16 10.71
N LEU A 399 -3.66 -10.68 11.09
CA LEU A 399 -4.93 -9.99 10.94
C LEU A 399 -5.31 -9.32 12.26
N VAL A 400 -5.45 -8.00 12.24
CA VAL A 400 -5.99 -7.22 13.35
C VAL A 400 -7.51 -7.06 13.11
N PRO A 401 -8.36 -7.74 13.88
CA PRO A 401 -9.79 -7.70 13.67
C PRO A 401 -10.35 -6.28 13.78
N ASP A 402 -11.34 -5.97 12.97
CA ASP A 402 -12.07 -4.69 12.95
C ASP A 402 -11.23 -3.44 12.69
N LEU A 403 -9.94 -3.58 12.43
CA LEU A 403 -9.10 -2.46 12.02
C LEU A 403 -9.49 -2.01 10.61
N ALA A 404 -9.74 -0.73 10.44
CA ALA A 404 -10.15 -0.12 9.18
C ALA A 404 -9.35 1.16 8.89
N PRO A 405 -9.18 1.52 7.62
CA PRO A 405 -8.47 2.76 7.25
C PRO A 405 -9.27 3.99 7.64
N PHE A 406 -8.57 5.10 7.89
CA PHE A 406 -9.19 6.42 7.97
C PHE A 406 -9.64 6.88 6.59
N ASP A 407 -10.78 7.59 6.54
CA ASP A 407 -11.20 8.30 5.34
C ASP A 407 -10.71 9.75 5.45
N THR A 408 -9.70 10.10 4.66
CA THR A 408 -9.09 11.42 4.67
C THR A 408 -9.02 11.95 3.24
N LEU A 409 -9.56 13.15 2.98
CA LEU A 409 -9.55 13.78 1.67
C LEU A 409 -10.11 12.89 0.53
N GLY A 410 -11.14 12.08 0.83
CA GLY A 410 -11.73 11.14 -0.14
C GLY A 410 -10.87 9.90 -0.45
N SER A 411 -9.76 9.71 0.26
CA SER A 411 -8.91 8.53 0.15
C SER A 411 -8.88 7.74 1.46
N LYS A 412 -8.81 6.42 1.36
CA LYS A 412 -8.61 5.55 2.50
C LYS A 412 -7.12 5.47 2.83
N ARG A 413 -6.76 5.63 4.10
CA ARG A 413 -5.36 5.54 4.55
C ARG A 413 -5.25 4.84 5.89
N PHE A 414 -4.28 3.95 6.01
CA PHE A 414 -3.71 3.55 7.30
C PHE A 414 -2.48 4.40 7.60
N LEU A 415 -2.22 4.59 8.88
CA LEU A 415 -0.98 5.23 9.33
C LEU A 415 -0.04 4.15 9.84
N LEU A 416 1.08 3.99 9.15
CA LEU A 416 2.16 3.08 9.52
C LEU A 416 3.35 3.92 9.95
N PHE A 417 3.82 3.70 11.16
CA PHE A 417 4.92 4.45 11.75
C PHE A 417 6.05 3.52 12.18
N VAL A 418 7.26 3.88 11.85
CA VAL A 418 8.48 3.20 12.31
C VAL A 418 8.99 3.95 13.54
N GLN A 419 8.68 3.45 14.74
CA GLN A 419 9.11 4.05 16.00
C GLN A 419 10.58 3.79 16.29
N ARG A 420 11.07 2.60 15.96
CA ARG A 420 12.47 2.22 16.10
C ARG A 420 12.88 1.30 14.96
N THR A 421 14.00 1.61 14.33
CA THR A 421 14.56 0.83 13.21
C THR A 421 15.42 -0.34 13.71
N THR A 422 15.86 -1.19 12.80
CA THR A 422 16.79 -2.31 13.07
C THR A 422 18.22 -1.88 13.42
N ALA A 423 18.56 -0.59 13.20
CA ALA A 423 19.92 -0.07 13.44
C ALA A 423 20.29 0.09 14.93
N HIS A 424 19.36 -0.06 15.84
CA HIS A 424 19.53 0.23 17.27
C HIS A 424 19.69 -1.03 18.12
N PHE A 425 20.54 -1.96 17.67
CA PHE A 425 20.89 -3.13 18.50
C PHE A 425 21.42 -2.71 19.89
N PRO A 426 21.05 -3.38 21.01
CA PRO A 426 20.27 -4.63 21.11
C PRO A 426 18.73 -4.45 21.16
N HIS A 427 18.24 -3.24 21.00
CA HIS A 427 16.80 -2.98 21.04
C HIS A 427 16.10 -3.51 19.80
N GLN A 428 15.01 -4.25 19.99
CA GLN A 428 14.21 -4.78 18.88
C GLN A 428 13.54 -3.65 18.09
N PRO A 429 13.45 -3.74 16.75
CA PRO A 429 12.72 -2.78 15.94
C PRO A 429 11.23 -2.80 16.28
N GLN A 430 10.57 -1.67 16.11
CA GLN A 430 9.15 -1.53 16.42
C GLN A 430 8.44 -0.66 15.39
N CYS A 431 7.35 -1.20 14.85
CA CYS A 431 6.39 -0.49 14.03
C CYS A 431 5.04 -0.40 14.71
N VAL A 432 4.29 0.64 14.38
CA VAL A 432 2.93 0.85 14.87
C VAL A 432 2.00 1.15 13.70
N VAL A 433 0.90 0.41 13.66
CA VAL A 433 -0.22 0.67 12.77
C VAL A 433 -1.32 1.36 13.54
N LEU A 434 -1.84 2.43 12.99
CA LEU A 434 -2.98 3.15 13.52
C LEU A 434 -4.09 3.23 12.47
N GLY A 435 -5.28 2.84 12.85
CA GLY A 435 -6.50 2.93 12.07
C GLY A 435 -7.70 3.27 12.93
N LYS A 436 -8.88 3.16 12.38
CA LYS A 436 -10.14 3.25 13.11
C LYS A 436 -10.76 1.86 13.31
N ASN A 437 -11.38 1.65 14.43
CA ASN A 437 -12.19 0.46 14.64
C ASN A 437 -13.47 0.54 13.79
N ARG A 438 -13.75 -0.49 13.02
CA ARG A 438 -14.86 -0.56 12.06
C ARG A 438 -16.23 -0.43 12.71
N VAL A 439 -16.38 -0.90 13.95
CA VAL A 439 -17.64 -0.92 14.69
C VAL A 439 -17.84 0.37 15.47
N SER A 440 -16.83 0.77 16.27
CA SER A 440 -16.95 1.92 17.18
C SER A 440 -16.56 3.26 16.55
N GLY A 441 -15.82 3.27 15.43
CA GLY A 441 -15.24 4.47 14.82
C GLY A 441 -14.09 5.11 15.62
N ARG A 442 -13.74 4.54 16.79
CA ARG A 442 -12.63 5.01 17.61
C ARG A 442 -11.29 4.55 17.08
N GLY A 443 -10.20 5.13 17.58
CA GLY A 443 -8.86 4.70 17.19
C GLY A 443 -8.57 3.26 17.62
N GLN A 444 -7.84 2.53 16.79
CA GLN A 444 -7.31 1.20 17.08
C GLN A 444 -5.84 1.17 16.67
N LEU A 445 -4.99 0.72 17.57
CA LEU A 445 -3.54 0.74 17.44
C LEU A 445 -2.99 -0.68 17.59
N PHE A 446 -2.01 -1.04 16.75
CA PHE A 446 -1.30 -2.31 16.88
C PHE A 446 0.20 -2.08 16.72
N ALA A 447 0.99 -2.44 17.73
CA ALA A 447 2.44 -2.33 17.75
C ALA A 447 3.08 -3.72 17.65
N PHE A 448 4.07 -3.86 16.78
CA PHE A 448 4.68 -5.14 16.46
C PHE A 448 6.14 -4.99 16.03
N ASN A 449 6.88 -6.10 16.08
CA ASN A 449 8.21 -6.21 15.49
C ASN A 449 8.07 -6.44 13.98
N PRO A 450 8.57 -5.54 13.11
CA PRO A 450 8.38 -5.66 11.66
C PRO A 450 9.14 -6.83 11.01
N ILE A 451 10.11 -7.43 11.68
CA ILE A 451 10.90 -8.55 11.15
C ILE A 451 10.20 -9.88 11.44
N THR A 452 9.74 -10.08 12.68
CA THR A 452 9.09 -11.35 13.11
C THR A 452 7.56 -11.31 12.98
N GLY A 453 6.95 -10.12 12.90
CA GLY A 453 5.50 -9.96 12.93
C GLY A 453 4.87 -10.09 14.31
N GLU A 454 5.65 -10.38 15.34
CA GLU A 454 5.16 -10.56 16.71
C GLU A 454 4.69 -9.26 17.33
N PRO A 455 3.55 -9.28 18.06
CA PRO A 455 3.11 -8.11 18.80
C PRO A 455 4.12 -7.76 19.90
N VAL A 456 4.29 -6.47 20.16
CA VAL A 456 5.14 -5.98 21.27
C VAL A 456 4.58 -6.48 22.60
N SER A 457 5.46 -6.75 23.56
CA SER A 457 5.10 -7.23 24.90
C SER A 457 3.96 -6.40 25.53
N GLY A 458 2.87 -7.07 25.90
CA GLY A 458 1.67 -6.45 26.44
C GLY A 458 0.64 -5.96 25.40
N MET A 459 0.94 -6.04 24.10
CA MET A 459 -0.01 -5.69 23.05
C MET A 459 -0.99 -6.85 22.80
N PRO A 460 -2.31 -6.61 22.88
CA PRO A 460 -3.28 -7.64 22.52
C PRO A 460 -3.17 -8.01 21.04
N GLY A 461 -3.42 -9.28 20.67
CA GLY A 461 -3.42 -9.71 19.26
C GLY A 461 -4.50 -9.02 18.40
N GLU A 462 -5.54 -8.51 19.03
CA GLU A 462 -6.60 -7.70 18.41
C GLU A 462 -6.25 -6.20 18.29
N GLY A 463 -5.07 -5.80 18.81
CA GLY A 463 -4.67 -4.41 18.93
C GLY A 463 -5.30 -3.71 20.15
N GLU A 464 -4.80 -2.54 20.47
CA GLU A 464 -5.30 -1.69 21.56
C GLU A 464 -6.43 -0.80 21.05
N HIS A 465 -7.60 -0.86 21.70
CA HIS A 465 -8.73 0.00 21.40
C HIS A 465 -8.60 1.32 22.18
N LEU A 466 -8.43 2.41 21.44
CA LEU A 466 -8.35 3.73 22.05
C LEU A 466 -9.75 4.19 22.52
N PRO A 467 -9.85 4.88 23.66
CA PRO A 467 -11.15 5.37 24.17
C PRO A 467 -11.70 6.56 23.38
N TYR A 468 -10.94 7.11 22.43
CA TYR A 468 -11.25 8.30 21.64
C TYR A 468 -11.10 8.05 20.13
N SER A 469 -11.73 8.92 19.34
CA SER A 469 -11.50 8.98 17.89
C SER A 469 -10.27 9.83 17.61
N VAL A 470 -9.34 9.30 16.83
CA VAL A 470 -8.11 10.00 16.43
C VAL A 470 -8.42 11.00 15.33
N ARG A 471 -8.11 12.26 15.56
CA ARG A 471 -8.24 13.35 14.61
C ARG A 471 -6.97 13.53 13.79
N GLN A 472 -5.81 13.41 14.45
CA GLN A 472 -4.50 13.48 13.82
C GLN A 472 -3.49 12.66 14.59
N ALA A 473 -2.51 12.08 13.90
CA ALA A 473 -1.38 11.41 14.50
C ALA A 473 -0.11 11.67 13.69
N PHE A 474 1.01 11.76 14.38
CA PHE A 474 2.34 11.92 13.79
C PHE A 474 3.41 11.36 14.70
N LEU A 475 4.52 10.95 14.10
CA LEU A 475 5.70 10.50 14.82
C LEU A 475 6.59 11.70 15.12
N LEU A 476 6.97 11.88 16.39
CA LEU A 476 7.89 12.94 16.76
C LEU A 476 9.31 12.62 16.28
N GLY A 477 10.01 13.62 15.75
CA GLY A 477 11.36 13.46 15.18
C GLY A 477 12.49 13.30 16.20
N VAL A 478 12.18 13.23 17.51
CA VAL A 478 13.11 13.02 18.61
C VAL A 478 12.86 11.66 19.26
N TRP A 479 13.88 11.07 19.87
CA TRP A 479 13.82 9.76 20.52
C TRP A 479 14.34 9.83 21.96
N ASP A 480 13.95 8.84 22.75
CA ASP A 480 14.39 8.66 24.12
C ASP A 480 15.76 7.93 24.22
N GLU A 481 16.19 7.58 25.41
CA GLU A 481 17.42 6.82 25.68
C GLU A 481 17.42 5.42 25.05
N HIS A 482 16.23 4.89 24.69
CA HIS A 482 16.05 3.59 24.04
C HIS A 482 15.81 3.72 22.53
N PHE A 483 16.10 4.88 21.94
CA PHE A 483 15.88 5.19 20.51
C PHE A 483 14.43 5.06 20.07
N MET A 484 13.47 5.17 21.01
CA MET A 484 12.06 5.11 20.73
C MET A 484 11.52 6.50 20.38
N LYS A 485 10.86 6.61 19.22
CA LYS A 485 10.16 7.84 18.82
C LYS A 485 8.73 7.80 19.32
N PRO A 486 8.24 8.82 20.05
CA PRO A 486 6.86 8.86 20.50
C PRO A 486 5.89 9.11 19.36
N LEU A 487 4.82 8.31 19.30
CA LEU A 487 3.68 8.56 18.44
C LEU A 487 2.72 9.49 19.18
N VAL A 488 2.52 10.70 18.65
CA VAL A 488 1.63 11.72 19.19
C VAL A 488 0.30 11.63 18.49
N MET A 489 -0.79 11.53 19.23
CA MET A 489 -2.16 11.43 18.75
C MET A 489 -3.03 12.52 19.37
N MET A 490 -3.80 13.22 18.55
CA MET A 490 -4.76 14.23 18.98
C MET A 490 -6.18 13.74 18.73
N ASP A 491 -7.04 13.95 19.71
CA ASP A 491 -8.46 13.66 19.63
C ASP A 491 -9.28 14.89 19.14
N HIS A 492 -10.59 14.69 18.97
CA HIS A 492 -11.51 15.78 18.60
C HIS A 492 -11.73 16.82 19.71
N SER A 493 -11.31 16.53 20.94
CA SER A 493 -11.36 17.45 22.11
C SER A 493 -10.08 18.27 22.27
N ASN A 494 -9.15 18.19 21.29
CA ASN A 494 -7.83 18.81 21.35
C ASN A 494 -6.92 18.31 22.51
N MET A 495 -7.24 17.14 23.05
CA MET A 495 -6.37 16.44 23.99
C MET A 495 -5.33 15.63 23.23
N VAL A 496 -4.10 15.65 23.75
CA VAL A 496 -2.97 14.94 23.14
C VAL A 496 -2.62 13.72 23.99
N GLN A 497 -2.55 12.59 23.33
CA GLN A 497 -2.11 11.31 23.88
C GLN A 497 -0.81 10.87 23.19
N VAL A 498 -0.03 10.06 23.85
CA VAL A 498 1.23 9.55 23.31
C VAL A 498 1.32 8.04 23.46
N TYR A 499 1.91 7.39 22.46
CA TYR A 499 2.22 5.98 22.53
C TYR A 499 3.73 5.75 22.33
N PRO A 500 4.38 4.95 23.19
CA PRO A 500 3.86 4.34 24.42
C PRO A 500 3.58 5.40 25.52
N ALA A 501 2.64 5.11 26.40
CA ALA A 501 2.21 6.05 27.45
C ALA A 501 3.34 6.47 28.40
N SER A 502 4.38 5.64 28.56
CA SER A 502 5.60 5.94 29.34
C SER A 502 6.33 7.19 28.85
N MET A 503 6.18 7.55 27.56
CA MET A 503 6.86 8.70 26.97
C MET A 503 6.13 10.04 27.19
N LEU A 504 5.06 10.07 27.97
CA LEU A 504 4.33 11.31 28.26
C LEU A 504 5.22 12.36 28.96
N GLY A 505 6.10 11.92 29.87
CA GLY A 505 7.08 12.80 30.52
C GLY A 505 8.02 13.44 29.50
N PHE A 506 8.61 12.64 28.64
CA PHE A 506 9.49 13.09 27.57
C PHE A 506 8.78 14.07 26.63
N LEU A 507 7.53 13.78 26.23
CA LEU A 507 6.75 14.69 25.38
C LEU A 507 6.53 16.05 26.04
N ARG A 508 6.29 16.11 27.36
CA ARG A 508 6.08 17.36 28.07
C ARG A 508 7.28 18.29 27.97
N ASP A 509 8.49 17.77 28.07
CA ASP A 509 9.71 18.56 27.94
C ASP A 509 9.89 19.13 26.52
N GLN A 510 9.32 18.48 25.53
CA GLN A 510 9.38 18.90 24.13
C GLN A 510 8.23 19.82 23.70
N THR A 511 7.15 19.98 24.50
CA THR A 511 5.94 20.73 24.09
C THR A 511 6.19 22.14 23.56
N PRO A 512 7.15 22.95 24.06
CA PRO A 512 7.36 24.31 23.54
C PRO A 512 7.86 24.34 22.08
N HIS A 513 8.41 23.23 21.60
CA HIS A 513 9.07 23.13 20.30
C HIS A 513 8.25 22.34 19.26
N VAL A 514 7.11 21.77 19.66
CA VAL A 514 6.30 20.94 18.77
C VAL A 514 5.11 21.71 18.25
N TYR A 515 5.09 21.86 16.93
CA TYR A 515 4.01 22.47 16.18
C TYR A 515 3.33 21.42 15.31
N MET A 516 2.04 21.58 15.11
CA MET A 516 1.25 20.72 14.24
C MET A 516 0.22 21.54 13.48
N TYR A 517 -0.25 21.03 12.36
CA TYR A 517 -1.31 21.68 11.61
C TYR A 517 -2.43 20.70 11.33
N GLN A 518 -3.60 21.23 11.09
CA GLN A 518 -4.77 20.46 10.71
C GLN A 518 -5.57 21.18 9.63
N ALA A 519 -6.13 20.38 8.73
CA ALA A 519 -7.04 20.84 7.70
C ALA A 519 -8.48 20.46 8.03
N ASP A 520 -9.36 21.45 7.90
CA ASP A 520 -10.79 21.24 7.79
C ASP A 520 -11.14 21.30 6.30
N THR A 521 -11.38 20.14 5.73
CA THR A 521 -11.63 19.97 4.30
C THR A 521 -13.00 20.50 3.87
N ASP A 522 -13.99 20.43 4.77
CA ASP A 522 -15.35 20.85 4.49
C ASP A 522 -15.46 22.38 4.40
N ASN A 523 -14.73 23.05 5.29
CA ASN A 523 -14.69 24.51 5.36
C ASN A 523 -13.48 25.15 4.68
N SER A 524 -12.55 24.32 4.14
CA SER A 524 -11.28 24.76 3.53
C SER A 524 -10.46 25.68 4.43
N MET A 525 -10.36 25.30 5.70
CA MET A 525 -9.61 26.01 6.72
C MET A 525 -8.38 25.21 7.11
N LEU A 526 -7.29 25.91 7.39
CA LEU A 526 -6.10 25.34 8.01
C LEU A 526 -5.90 25.96 9.38
N TYR A 527 -5.62 25.12 10.35
CA TYR A 527 -5.33 25.51 11.73
C TYR A 527 -3.93 25.08 12.11
N GLY A 528 -3.16 25.97 12.69
CA GLY A 528 -1.87 25.66 13.28
C GLY A 528 -1.97 25.61 14.81
N TYR A 529 -1.40 24.60 15.38
CA TYR A 529 -1.39 24.37 16.81
C TYR A 529 0.03 24.25 17.32
N ARG A 530 0.22 24.65 18.59
CA ARG A 530 1.42 24.35 19.38
C ARG A 530 1.01 23.45 20.54
N LEU A 531 1.84 22.48 20.91
CA LEU A 531 1.61 21.69 22.10
C LEU A 531 1.77 22.56 23.34
N ALA A 532 0.89 22.39 24.30
CA ALA A 532 0.90 23.07 25.60
C ALA A 532 0.67 22.08 26.73
N THR A 533 1.32 22.32 27.87
CA THR A 533 1.10 21.51 29.08
C THR A 533 0.02 22.15 29.94
N SER A 534 -1.00 21.36 30.29
CA SER A 534 -2.04 21.75 31.22
C SER A 534 -2.06 20.79 32.40
N GLY A 535 -1.30 21.11 33.45
CA GLY A 535 -1.12 20.24 34.61
C GLY A 535 -0.49 18.88 34.25
N ALA A 536 -1.25 17.80 34.41
CA ALA A 536 -0.80 16.44 34.05
C ALA A 536 -1.03 16.06 32.57
N THR A 537 -1.83 16.81 31.83
CA THR A 537 -2.23 16.52 30.46
C THR A 537 -1.50 17.42 29.47
N VAL A 538 -1.40 16.96 28.24
CA VAL A 538 -0.92 17.74 27.09
C VAL A 538 -2.12 18.10 26.24
N THR A 539 -2.22 19.38 25.87
CA THR A 539 -3.27 19.95 25.02
C THR A 539 -2.64 20.69 23.85
N VAL A 540 -3.45 21.23 22.96
CA VAL A 540 -2.98 22.09 21.87
C VAL A 540 -3.59 23.47 21.96
N ASP A 541 -2.73 24.49 21.72
CA ASP A 541 -3.14 25.87 21.58
C ASP A 541 -3.13 26.27 20.12
N ASN A 542 -4.21 26.90 19.63
CA ASN A 542 -4.25 27.42 18.27
C ASN A 542 -3.33 28.66 18.15
N VAL A 543 -2.38 28.60 17.23
CA VAL A 543 -1.40 29.68 16.98
C VAL A 543 -1.79 30.51 15.78
N TRP A 544 -2.31 29.88 14.73
CA TRP A 544 -2.72 30.58 13.51
C TRP A 544 -3.87 29.83 12.82
N THR A 545 -4.59 30.59 11.99
CA THR A 545 -5.68 30.07 11.18
C THR A 545 -5.61 30.69 9.79
N VAL A 546 -5.59 29.87 8.74
CA VAL A 546 -5.60 30.30 7.36
C VAL A 546 -6.89 29.86 6.70
N ASN A 547 -7.61 30.83 6.14
CA ASN A 547 -8.85 30.57 5.40
C ASN A 547 -8.55 30.52 3.90
N LEU A 548 -8.72 29.34 3.30
CA LEU A 548 -8.57 29.10 1.86
C LEU A 548 -9.92 29.06 1.15
N GLN A 549 -11.01 29.21 1.88
CA GLN A 549 -12.35 29.19 1.31
C GLN A 549 -12.61 30.47 0.53
N ASN A 550 -13.09 30.32 -0.68
CA ASN A 550 -13.71 31.39 -1.42
C ASN A 550 -15.19 31.05 -1.63
N GLN A 551 -16.08 31.75 -0.93
CA GLN A 551 -17.52 31.48 -0.94
C GLN A 551 -18.14 31.51 -2.35
N ARG A 552 -17.59 32.31 -3.25
CA ARG A 552 -18.08 32.40 -4.64
C ARG A 552 -17.67 31.19 -5.48
N LEU A 553 -16.52 30.60 -5.17
CA LEU A 553 -15.88 29.56 -5.97
C LEU A 553 -16.02 28.15 -5.36
N ASN A 554 -16.67 28.04 -4.20
CA ASN A 554 -16.85 26.77 -3.45
C ASN A 554 -15.56 25.94 -3.39
N MET A 555 -14.43 26.57 -3.04
CA MET A 555 -13.12 25.93 -2.99
C MET A 555 -13.08 24.88 -1.89
N LYS A 556 -12.55 23.70 -2.20
CA LYS A 556 -12.33 22.58 -1.26
C LYS A 556 -10.88 22.15 -1.29
N ILE A 557 -10.32 21.84 -0.14
CA ILE A 557 -8.97 21.26 -0.02
C ILE A 557 -9.01 19.83 -0.58
N THR A 558 -8.17 19.56 -1.57
CA THR A 558 -8.09 18.24 -2.22
C THR A 558 -6.81 17.48 -1.89
N ASN A 559 -5.69 18.21 -1.67
CA ASN A 559 -4.42 17.58 -1.32
C ASN A 559 -3.65 18.43 -0.31
N ILE A 560 -2.90 17.74 0.56
CA ILE A 560 -1.90 18.34 1.45
C ILE A 560 -0.67 17.46 1.41
N VAL A 561 0.45 18.01 0.98
CA VAL A 561 1.70 17.27 0.78
C VAL A 561 2.84 17.98 1.48
N GLY A 562 3.44 17.32 2.46
CA GLY A 562 4.68 17.75 3.12
C GLY A 562 5.91 17.15 2.46
N LYS A 563 7.08 17.49 2.96
CA LYS A 563 8.34 16.84 2.59
C LYS A 563 8.41 15.45 3.23
N PRO A 564 9.11 14.49 2.61
CA PRO A 564 9.41 13.20 3.23
C PRO A 564 10.20 13.41 4.55
N ALA A 565 9.78 12.72 5.61
CA ALA A 565 10.39 12.89 6.95
C ALA A 565 11.87 12.48 7.01
N ASN A 566 12.27 11.53 6.15
CA ASN A 566 13.64 10.98 6.09
C ASN A 566 14.47 11.60 4.96
N GLU A 567 14.08 12.76 4.47
CA GLU A 567 14.80 13.42 3.40
C GLU A 567 16.07 14.11 3.92
N HIS A 568 17.19 13.77 3.34
CA HIS A 568 18.46 14.46 3.55
C HIS A 568 18.79 15.33 2.34
N VAL A 569 19.29 16.54 2.58
CA VAL A 569 19.73 17.48 1.55
C VAL A 569 21.20 17.79 1.77
N HIS A 570 22.07 17.24 0.92
CA HIS A 570 23.50 17.48 1.02
C HIS A 570 23.91 18.84 0.46
N SER A 571 23.39 19.22 -0.70
CA SER A 571 23.72 20.47 -1.38
C SER A 571 22.79 21.59 -0.96
N GLN A 572 23.34 22.59 -0.24
CA GLN A 572 22.59 23.77 0.22
C GLN A 572 22.46 24.88 -0.82
N GLY A 573 23.20 24.80 -1.92
CA GLY A 573 23.17 25.80 -2.97
C GLY A 573 23.48 25.19 -4.34
N ARG A 574 23.19 25.95 -5.36
CA ARG A 574 23.50 25.63 -6.76
C ARG A 574 24.54 26.60 -7.29
N VAL A 575 25.61 26.09 -7.82
CA VAL A 575 26.66 26.91 -8.48
C VAL A 575 26.14 27.36 -9.83
N LEU A 576 26.18 28.67 -10.07
CA LEU A 576 25.76 29.30 -11.31
C LEU A 576 26.97 29.40 -12.30
N GLY A 577 26.68 29.64 -13.58
CA GLY A 577 27.71 29.79 -14.59
C GLY A 577 28.65 30.98 -14.36
N ASP A 578 28.19 32.03 -13.63
CA ASP A 578 29.02 33.13 -13.15
C ASP A 578 29.91 32.79 -11.92
N ARG A 579 29.89 31.52 -11.49
CA ARG A 579 30.57 30.98 -10.29
C ARG A 579 30.05 31.50 -8.97
N THR A 580 28.97 32.25 -8.95
CA THR A 580 28.22 32.58 -7.72
C THR A 580 27.36 31.39 -7.31
N VAL A 581 26.90 31.37 -6.05
CA VAL A 581 26.04 30.32 -5.53
C VAL A 581 24.63 30.89 -5.32
N LEU A 582 23.63 30.16 -5.83
CA LEU A 582 22.24 30.43 -5.54
C LEU A 582 21.80 29.47 -4.41
N TYR A 583 21.54 30.02 -3.22
CA TYR A 583 21.22 29.23 -2.03
C TYR A 583 19.77 28.77 -2.03
N LYS A 584 19.56 27.48 -1.74
CA LYS A 584 18.25 26.87 -1.68
C LYS A 584 17.51 27.32 -0.42
N TYR A 585 16.21 27.57 -0.53
CA TYR A 585 15.34 27.78 0.61
C TYR A 585 14.90 26.42 1.19
N LEU A 586 15.59 25.95 2.22
CA LEU A 586 15.43 24.60 2.80
C LEU A 586 14.58 24.59 4.07
N ASN A 587 13.39 25.20 4.03
CA ASN A 587 12.46 25.16 5.13
C ASN A 587 11.77 23.79 5.24
N PRO A 588 11.98 22.99 6.31
CA PRO A 588 11.35 21.68 6.48
C PRO A 588 9.85 21.77 6.80
N ASN A 589 9.38 22.93 7.24
CA ASN A 589 8.03 23.14 7.76
C ASN A 589 7.04 23.57 6.67
N VAL A 590 7.42 23.57 5.40
CA VAL A 590 6.54 23.94 4.30
C VAL A 590 5.67 22.79 3.86
N VAL A 591 4.37 23.03 3.75
CA VAL A 591 3.41 22.10 3.12
C VAL A 591 2.82 22.73 1.87
N VAL A 592 2.52 21.86 0.91
CA VAL A 592 1.80 22.24 -0.31
C VAL A 592 0.35 21.86 -0.14
N VAL A 593 -0.55 22.85 -0.28
CA VAL A 593 -1.99 22.64 -0.19
C VAL A 593 -2.61 22.94 -1.53
N THR A 594 -3.44 22.05 -2.05
CA THR A 594 -4.21 22.29 -3.26
C THR A 594 -5.69 22.40 -2.94
N THR A 595 -6.36 23.32 -3.58
CA THR A 595 -7.82 23.49 -3.46
C THR A 595 -8.44 23.48 -4.85
N GLU A 596 -9.55 22.79 -5.00
CA GLU A 596 -10.34 22.76 -6.23
C GLU A 596 -11.71 23.40 -6.02
N GLY A 597 -12.20 24.06 -7.05
CA GLY A 597 -13.49 24.73 -7.06
C GLY A 597 -13.96 25.02 -8.47
N GLU A 598 -15.08 25.70 -8.57
CA GLU A 598 -15.69 26.03 -9.86
C GLU A 598 -16.05 27.52 -9.93
N GLU A 599 -15.63 28.21 -10.97
CA GLU A 599 -16.08 29.55 -11.26
C GLU A 599 -17.52 29.50 -11.78
N PRO A 600 -18.47 30.14 -11.11
CA PRO A 600 -19.88 30.11 -11.51
C PRO A 600 -20.10 30.68 -12.90
N ALA A 601 -21.11 30.17 -13.59
CA ALA A 601 -21.53 30.69 -14.90
C ALA A 601 -21.96 32.15 -14.78
N THR A 602 -21.49 32.97 -15.75
CA THR A 602 -21.95 34.34 -15.93
C THR A 602 -22.77 34.45 -17.22
N GLN A 603 -23.43 35.57 -17.47
CA GLN A 603 -24.23 35.77 -18.69
C GLN A 603 -23.44 35.51 -20.00
N GLN A 604 -22.10 35.62 -19.94
CA GLN A 604 -21.22 35.46 -21.10
C GLN A 604 -20.36 34.18 -21.09
N LEU A 605 -20.18 33.52 -19.95
CA LEU A 605 -19.27 32.38 -19.78
C LEU A 605 -19.94 31.24 -19.01
N LYS A 606 -19.77 29.99 -19.51
CA LYS A 606 -20.16 28.78 -18.78
C LYS A 606 -19.27 28.61 -17.54
N ALA A 607 -19.79 27.96 -16.52
CA ALA A 607 -19.00 27.54 -15.37
C ALA A 607 -17.77 26.74 -15.80
N TYR A 608 -16.65 26.95 -15.14
CA TYR A 608 -15.41 26.22 -15.44
C TYR A 608 -14.62 25.94 -14.16
N PRO A 609 -13.90 24.78 -14.12
CA PRO A 609 -13.12 24.40 -12.96
C PRO A 609 -11.89 25.29 -12.81
N ILE A 610 -11.52 25.46 -11.55
CA ILE A 610 -10.30 26.16 -11.13
C ILE A 610 -9.63 25.39 -10.02
N PHE A 611 -8.32 25.48 -9.92
CA PHE A 611 -7.61 25.05 -8.73
C PHE A 611 -6.52 26.04 -8.33
N ASN A 612 -6.20 26.01 -7.03
CA ASN A 612 -5.13 26.81 -6.47
C ASN A 612 -4.08 25.89 -5.82
N VAL A 613 -2.84 26.36 -5.85
CA VAL A 613 -1.72 25.75 -5.15
C VAL A 613 -1.16 26.76 -4.17
N TYR A 614 -1.08 26.37 -2.91
CA TYR A 614 -0.53 27.19 -1.84
C TYR A 614 0.70 26.49 -1.24
N MET A 615 1.71 27.28 -0.89
CA MET A 615 2.82 26.82 -0.06
C MET A 615 2.76 27.57 1.26
N ILE A 616 2.61 26.85 2.34
CA ILE A 616 2.34 27.42 3.68
C ILE A 616 3.34 26.86 4.67
N ASP A 617 3.96 27.73 5.46
CA ASP A 617 4.77 27.35 6.62
C ASP A 617 3.84 26.94 7.77
N VAL A 618 3.94 25.68 8.24
CA VAL A 618 3.03 25.14 9.23
C VAL A 618 3.33 25.59 10.67
N VAL A 619 4.46 26.24 10.92
CA VAL A 619 4.80 26.81 12.23
C VAL A 619 4.16 28.19 12.40
N THR A 620 4.24 29.02 11.36
CA THR A 620 3.79 30.43 11.41
C THR A 620 2.47 30.66 10.71
N GLY A 621 2.01 29.77 9.84
CA GLY A 621 0.86 29.97 8.96
C GLY A 621 1.16 30.91 7.78
N HIS A 622 2.40 31.34 7.60
CA HIS A 622 2.79 32.25 6.52
C HIS A 622 2.65 31.58 5.15
N MET A 623 2.01 32.29 4.22
CA MET A 623 1.83 31.85 2.84
C MET A 623 3.01 32.30 1.98
N LEU A 624 3.90 31.35 1.64
CA LEU A 624 5.10 31.60 0.84
C LEU A 624 4.81 31.76 -0.66
N PHE A 625 3.75 31.09 -1.13
CA PHE A 625 3.38 31.10 -2.54
C PHE A 625 1.90 30.81 -2.73
N HIS A 626 1.30 31.46 -3.73
CA HIS A 626 -0.04 31.16 -4.21
C HIS A 626 -0.05 31.14 -5.74
N GLY A 627 -0.45 30.02 -6.31
CA GLY A 627 -0.66 29.81 -7.75
C GLY A 627 -2.13 29.57 -8.05
N HIS A 628 -2.66 30.21 -9.10
CA HIS A 628 -4.04 30.09 -9.54
C HIS A 628 -4.11 29.56 -10.98
N HIS A 629 -4.88 28.50 -11.21
CA HIS A 629 -5.05 27.87 -12.51
C HIS A 629 -6.53 27.85 -12.91
N ARG A 630 -6.84 28.41 -14.08
CA ARG A 630 -8.18 28.45 -14.65
C ARG A 630 -8.37 27.39 -15.70
N LYS A 631 -9.58 26.80 -15.76
CA LYS A 631 -9.92 25.72 -16.70
C LYS A 631 -8.99 24.52 -16.57
N ALA A 632 -8.61 24.25 -15.36
CA ALA A 632 -7.74 23.15 -15.00
C ALA A 632 -8.41 22.30 -13.92
N VAL A 633 -8.28 20.97 -14.03
CA VAL A 633 -8.99 20.01 -13.21
C VAL A 633 -8.04 18.90 -12.77
N GLY A 634 -8.38 18.27 -11.65
CA GLY A 634 -7.69 17.10 -11.13
C GLY A 634 -7.97 15.79 -11.94
N PRO A 635 -7.38 14.68 -11.49
CA PRO A 635 -6.65 14.56 -10.22
C PRO A 635 -5.34 15.37 -10.22
N ILE A 636 -5.11 16.12 -9.13
CA ILE A 636 -3.87 16.90 -8.97
C ILE A 636 -2.87 16.03 -8.23
N HIS A 637 -1.76 15.71 -8.88
CA HIS A 637 -0.66 14.98 -8.27
C HIS A 637 0.43 15.95 -7.87
N VAL A 638 0.89 15.88 -6.64
CA VAL A 638 1.89 16.79 -6.07
C VAL A 638 3.03 16.00 -5.49
N VAL A 639 4.25 16.44 -5.78
CA VAL A 639 5.49 15.93 -5.17
C VAL A 639 6.25 17.13 -4.60
N HIS A 640 6.65 17.04 -3.34
CA HIS A 640 7.41 18.06 -2.63
C HIS A 640 8.71 17.45 -2.08
N SER A 641 9.84 18.03 -2.43
CA SER A 641 11.15 17.56 -2.01
C SER A 641 12.15 18.72 -2.00
N GLU A 642 13.15 18.67 -1.14
CA GLU A 642 14.19 19.70 -0.99
C GLU A 642 13.63 21.13 -0.95
N ASN A 643 13.93 21.93 -1.99
CA ASN A 643 13.44 23.29 -2.18
C ASN A 643 12.48 23.42 -3.39
N TRP A 644 11.93 22.31 -3.87
CA TRP A 644 11.10 22.29 -5.07
C TRP A 644 9.81 21.50 -4.91
N VAL A 645 8.83 21.92 -5.70
CA VAL A 645 7.53 21.25 -5.82
C VAL A 645 7.24 21.01 -7.29
N VAL A 646 6.78 19.81 -7.62
CA VAL A 646 6.24 19.50 -8.95
C VAL A 646 4.81 19.03 -8.79
N TYR A 647 3.91 19.58 -9.58
CA TYR A 647 2.53 19.16 -9.61
C TYR A 647 2.01 19.00 -11.02
N ALA A 648 1.13 18.03 -11.21
CA ALA A 648 0.52 17.70 -12.48
C ALA A 648 -1.00 17.87 -12.44
N TYR A 649 -1.57 18.34 -13.55
CA TYR A 649 -2.99 18.61 -13.70
C TYR A 649 -3.43 18.48 -15.16
N TYR A 650 -4.74 18.43 -15.39
CA TYR A 650 -5.30 18.43 -16.74
C TYR A 650 -5.82 19.82 -17.11
N ASN A 651 -5.30 20.39 -18.20
CA ASN A 651 -5.75 21.67 -18.73
C ASN A 651 -6.90 21.47 -19.73
N GLN A 652 -8.13 21.77 -19.32
CA GLN A 652 -9.33 21.59 -20.14
C GLN A 652 -9.37 22.54 -21.36
N LYS A 653 -8.70 23.71 -21.27
CA LYS A 653 -8.64 24.65 -22.40
C LYS A 653 -7.75 24.13 -23.52
N GLN A 654 -6.64 23.51 -23.17
CA GLN A 654 -5.64 23.00 -24.10
C GLN A 654 -5.82 21.50 -24.39
N LEU A 655 -6.73 20.82 -23.67
CA LEU A 655 -7.00 19.38 -23.75
C LEU A 655 -5.73 18.52 -23.59
N ARG A 656 -4.90 18.86 -22.60
CA ARG A 656 -3.62 18.17 -22.37
C ARG A 656 -3.26 18.14 -20.89
N HIS A 657 -2.41 17.19 -20.52
CA HIS A 657 -1.80 17.17 -19.19
C HIS A 657 -0.62 18.14 -19.16
N GLU A 658 -0.51 18.87 -18.06
CA GLU A 658 0.58 19.82 -17.80
C GLU A 658 1.21 19.49 -16.45
N MET A 659 2.51 19.70 -16.37
CA MET A 659 3.29 19.61 -15.14
C MET A 659 3.94 20.95 -14.88
N ALA A 660 3.81 21.46 -13.66
CA ALA A 660 4.44 22.72 -13.25
C ALA A 660 5.48 22.44 -12.17
N ALA A 661 6.60 23.14 -12.26
CA ALA A 661 7.66 23.11 -11.27
C ALA A 661 7.80 24.47 -10.58
N LEU A 662 7.95 24.42 -9.27
CA LEU A 662 8.28 25.55 -8.42
C LEU A 662 9.61 25.26 -7.72
N GLU A 663 10.53 26.23 -7.69
CA GLU A 663 11.76 26.15 -6.90
C GLU A 663 11.91 27.38 -6.03
N LEU A 664 12.30 27.18 -4.78
CA LEU A 664 12.45 28.24 -3.79
C LEU A 664 13.92 28.45 -3.47
N TYR A 665 14.34 29.70 -3.50
CA TYR A 665 15.71 30.12 -3.21
C TYR A 665 15.74 31.28 -2.21
N GLU A 666 16.78 31.31 -1.38
CA GLU A 666 17.06 32.46 -0.48
C GLU A 666 17.65 33.65 -1.25
N GLY A 667 18.48 33.36 -2.26
CA GLY A 667 19.20 34.33 -3.07
C GLY A 667 20.68 33.98 -3.21
N LYS A 668 21.50 34.98 -3.56
CA LYS A 668 22.96 34.83 -3.73
C LYS A 668 23.74 35.01 -2.43
N GLU A 669 23.10 35.47 -1.37
CA GLU A 669 23.70 35.64 -0.04
C GLU A 669 23.23 34.49 0.86
N GLN A 670 24.17 33.85 1.52
CA GLN A 670 23.86 32.77 2.46
C GLN A 670 23.35 33.36 3.78
N SER A 671 22.28 32.77 4.29
CA SER A 671 21.81 33.05 5.65
C SER A 671 22.87 32.64 6.68
N ASN A 672 23.09 33.48 7.70
CA ASN A 672 24.00 33.18 8.80
C ASN A 672 23.43 32.14 9.81
N MET A 673 22.30 31.50 9.50
CA MET A 673 21.67 30.51 10.38
C MET A 673 22.36 29.15 10.23
N THR A 674 22.72 28.54 11.34
CA THR A 674 23.25 27.17 11.38
C THR A 674 22.17 26.12 11.15
N ALA A 675 20.91 26.46 11.48
CA ALA A 675 19.72 25.65 11.23
C ALA A 675 18.57 26.55 10.86
N PHE A 676 17.67 26.09 9.99
CA PHE A 676 16.48 26.84 9.60
C PHE A 676 15.52 26.99 10.79
N SER A 677 14.96 28.20 10.97
CA SER A 677 13.94 28.48 11.97
C SER A 677 12.83 29.32 11.37
N SER A 678 11.59 28.79 11.37
CA SER A 678 10.40 29.51 10.96
C SER A 678 10.03 30.69 11.87
N LEU A 679 10.59 30.75 13.08
CA LEU A 679 10.32 31.81 14.07
C LEU A 679 11.22 33.02 13.91
N THR A 680 12.28 32.93 13.16
CA THR A 680 13.09 34.11 12.78
C THR A 680 12.38 34.91 11.70
N ALA A 681 12.66 36.22 11.60
CA ALA A 681 12.02 37.09 10.64
C ALA A 681 12.04 36.47 9.23
N PRO A 682 10.89 36.16 8.64
CA PRO A 682 10.83 35.45 7.38
C PRO A 682 11.44 36.30 6.26
N THR A 683 12.47 35.80 5.61
CA THR A 683 12.81 36.26 4.27
C THR A 683 11.88 35.58 3.29
N GLU A 684 11.14 36.35 2.51
CA GLU A 684 10.33 35.78 1.44
C GLU A 684 11.24 35.08 0.43
N PRO A 685 11.02 33.77 0.15
CA PRO A 685 11.87 33.08 -0.82
C PRO A 685 11.63 33.60 -2.24
N LEU A 686 12.67 33.60 -3.04
CA LEU A 686 12.56 33.76 -4.48
C LEU A 686 11.93 32.49 -5.06
N VAL A 687 10.72 32.59 -5.60
CA VAL A 687 10.01 31.46 -6.21
C VAL A 687 10.14 31.52 -7.72
N LEU A 688 10.88 30.57 -8.27
CA LEU A 688 10.99 30.37 -9.70
C LEU A 688 9.98 29.32 -10.15
N ARG A 689 9.32 29.56 -11.28
CA ARG A 689 8.23 28.70 -11.77
C ARG A 689 8.30 28.50 -13.28
N GLN A 690 7.97 27.29 -13.72
CA GLN A 690 7.83 26.94 -15.13
C GLN A 690 6.80 25.81 -15.29
N ALA A 691 6.16 25.77 -16.46
CA ALA A 691 5.20 24.73 -16.81
C ALA A 691 5.65 24.01 -18.10
N TYR A 692 5.33 22.74 -18.15
CA TYR A 692 5.66 21.85 -19.24
C TYR A 692 4.43 21.02 -19.63
N VAL A 693 4.34 20.62 -20.90
CA VAL A 693 3.35 19.66 -21.38
C VAL A 693 3.84 18.26 -21.09
N PHE A 694 2.99 17.43 -20.51
CA PHE A 694 3.25 16.02 -20.33
C PHE A 694 2.30 15.19 -21.19
N PRO A 695 2.78 14.32 -22.10
CA PRO A 695 1.95 13.71 -23.12
C PRO A 695 1.02 12.61 -22.63
N LEU A 696 1.25 12.06 -21.43
CA LEU A 696 0.54 10.88 -20.94
C LEU A 696 -0.26 11.16 -19.64
N PRO A 697 -1.38 10.49 -19.43
CA PRO A 697 -2.14 10.60 -18.20
C PRO A 697 -1.43 9.91 -17.04
N ILE A 698 -1.51 10.53 -15.85
CA ILE A 698 -0.78 10.14 -14.64
C ILE A 698 -1.74 9.48 -13.64
N PHE A 699 -1.28 8.41 -12.94
CA PHE A 699 -1.95 7.84 -11.79
C PHE A 699 -1.45 8.44 -10.47
N THR A 700 -0.12 8.47 -10.30
CA THR A 700 0.53 9.00 -9.10
C THR A 700 1.97 9.36 -9.40
N MET A 701 2.57 10.15 -8.51
CA MET A 701 3.98 10.56 -8.60
C MET A 701 4.67 10.38 -7.25
N ALA A 702 5.97 10.09 -7.30
CA ALA A 702 6.87 10.03 -6.15
C ALA A 702 8.26 10.56 -6.54
N THR A 703 9.16 10.67 -5.57
CA THR A 703 10.58 10.99 -5.82
C THR A 703 11.47 9.82 -5.45
N SER A 704 12.59 9.66 -6.14
CA SER A 704 13.67 8.80 -5.66
C SER A 704 14.28 9.39 -4.38
N ILE A 705 14.68 8.54 -3.45
CA ILE A 705 15.30 8.92 -2.18
C ILE A 705 16.59 8.14 -2.02
N THR A 706 17.68 8.84 -1.70
CA THR A 706 18.98 8.25 -1.37
C THR A 706 19.32 8.54 0.09
N GLU A 707 20.23 7.76 0.67
CA GLU A 707 20.52 7.83 2.10
C GLU A 707 21.07 9.19 2.54
N LYS A 708 22.03 9.73 1.80
CA LYS A 708 22.71 11.01 2.12
C LYS A 708 22.20 12.20 1.31
N GLY A 709 21.36 11.97 0.30
CA GLY A 709 20.83 13.03 -0.56
C GLY A 709 21.87 13.76 -1.38
N ILE A 710 22.95 13.08 -1.79
CA ILE A 710 24.03 13.67 -2.59
C ILE A 710 23.65 13.74 -4.06
N THR A 711 22.99 12.68 -4.56
CA THR A 711 22.59 12.59 -5.96
C THR A 711 21.36 13.43 -6.28
N SER A 712 21.28 13.88 -7.53
CA SER A 712 20.04 14.50 -8.05
C SER A 712 18.90 13.49 -8.03
N LYS A 713 17.70 13.95 -7.69
CA LYS A 713 16.51 13.09 -7.61
C LYS A 713 15.83 12.93 -8.97
N ASP A 714 15.23 11.77 -9.15
CA ASP A 714 14.30 11.52 -10.25
C ASP A 714 12.85 11.62 -9.76
N ILE A 715 11.97 12.09 -10.62
CA ILE A 715 10.53 12.10 -10.41
C ILE A 715 9.97 10.83 -11.04
N LEU A 716 9.41 9.96 -10.22
CA LEU A 716 8.80 8.70 -10.63
C LEU A 716 7.32 8.95 -10.92
N ILE A 717 6.88 8.61 -12.11
CA ILE A 717 5.53 8.88 -12.60
C ILE A 717 4.88 7.55 -12.99
N ALA A 718 3.85 7.14 -12.26
CA ALA A 718 3.02 6.02 -12.66
C ALA A 718 2.00 6.48 -13.70
N LEU A 719 2.02 5.85 -14.85
CA LEU A 719 1.20 6.18 -16.02
C LEU A 719 -0.07 5.32 -16.06
N LYS A 720 -1.15 5.85 -16.61
CA LYS A 720 -2.40 5.10 -16.78
C LYS A 720 -2.30 3.92 -17.77
N ASN A 721 -1.29 3.90 -18.62
CA ASN A 721 -0.99 2.77 -19.49
C ASN A 721 -0.25 1.61 -18.80
N GLY A 722 -0.02 1.72 -17.47
CA GLY A 722 0.64 0.70 -16.67
C GLY A 722 2.17 0.78 -16.66
N GLY A 723 2.75 1.84 -17.21
CA GLY A 723 4.19 2.10 -17.16
C GLY A 723 4.58 2.93 -15.94
N ILE A 724 5.80 2.77 -15.45
CA ILE A 724 6.44 3.66 -14.48
C ILE A 724 7.58 4.37 -15.17
N PHE A 725 7.45 5.70 -15.28
CA PHE A 725 8.43 6.53 -15.96
C PHE A 725 9.31 7.28 -14.95
N SER A 726 10.62 7.20 -15.12
CA SER A 726 11.59 7.97 -14.35
C SER A 726 11.99 9.22 -15.13
N LEU A 727 11.68 10.39 -14.58
CA LEU A 727 11.97 11.69 -15.14
C LEU A 727 13.07 12.38 -14.31
N PRO A 728 14.28 12.58 -14.83
CA PRO A 728 15.31 13.33 -14.11
C PRO A 728 14.84 14.74 -13.78
N LYS A 729 15.09 15.19 -12.54
CA LYS A 729 14.69 16.52 -12.04
C LYS A 729 15.20 17.66 -12.93
N ALA A 730 16.34 17.47 -13.61
CA ALA A 730 16.90 18.47 -14.53
C ALA A 730 15.92 18.88 -15.65
N PHE A 731 15.02 17.99 -16.08
CA PHE A 731 13.99 18.33 -17.06
C PHE A 731 12.87 19.21 -16.50
N MET A 732 12.71 19.27 -15.18
CA MET A 732 11.73 20.08 -14.46
C MET A 732 12.34 21.32 -13.80
N ASP A 733 13.55 21.73 -14.21
CA ASP A 733 14.20 22.96 -13.72
C ASP A 733 13.49 24.20 -14.30
N PRO A 734 12.93 25.11 -13.47
CA PRO A 734 12.27 26.32 -13.96
C PRO A 734 13.24 27.33 -14.61
N ARG A 735 14.57 27.13 -14.44
CA ARG A 735 15.63 28.01 -14.99
C ARG A 735 16.11 27.56 -16.37
N ARG A 736 15.49 26.56 -16.98
CA ARG A 736 15.89 26.11 -18.33
C ARG A 736 15.82 27.24 -19.34
N PRO A 737 16.93 27.58 -20.03
CA PRO A 737 16.99 28.68 -20.96
C PRO A 737 16.30 28.36 -22.28
N LEU A 738 15.64 29.35 -22.88
CA LEU A 738 15.11 29.24 -24.26
C LEU A 738 16.23 29.13 -25.28
N VAL A 739 17.28 29.95 -25.10
CA VAL A 739 18.49 29.92 -25.93
C VAL A 739 19.68 29.64 -25.02
N PRO A 740 20.45 28.57 -25.26
CA PRO A 740 21.63 28.27 -24.47
C PRO A 740 22.66 29.38 -24.55
N THR A 741 23.15 29.85 -23.43
CA THR A 741 24.28 30.76 -23.28
C THR A 741 25.49 29.99 -22.77
N GLN A 742 26.70 30.60 -22.84
CA GLN A 742 27.88 29.98 -22.29
C GLN A 742 27.74 29.69 -20.78
N GLU A 743 27.18 30.62 -20.03
CA GLU A 743 26.94 30.45 -18.60
C GLU A 743 25.95 29.26 -18.32
N THR A 744 24.86 29.15 -19.08
CA THR A 744 23.92 28.07 -18.91
C THR A 744 24.46 26.70 -19.35
N GLN A 745 25.42 26.68 -20.28
CA GLN A 745 26.13 25.45 -20.66
C GLN A 745 27.14 25.04 -19.56
N GLU A 746 27.85 25.99 -18.94
CA GLU A 746 28.73 25.72 -17.80
C GLU A 746 27.96 25.20 -16.58
N GLU A 747 26.70 25.66 -16.37
CA GLU A 747 25.79 25.11 -15.34
C GLU A 747 25.25 23.71 -15.67
N GLY A 748 25.38 23.25 -16.92
CA GLY A 748 24.79 22.00 -17.39
C GLY A 748 23.25 22.03 -17.47
N THR A 749 22.66 23.22 -17.62
CA THR A 749 21.18 23.34 -17.74
C THR A 749 20.69 22.85 -19.09
N VAL A 750 19.63 22.06 -19.09
CA VAL A 750 18.98 21.55 -20.31
C VAL A 750 18.16 22.69 -20.96
N PRO A 751 18.26 22.92 -22.28
CA PRO A 751 17.44 23.93 -22.96
C PRO A 751 15.93 23.67 -22.75
N TYR A 752 15.13 24.74 -22.67
CA TYR A 752 13.70 24.62 -22.51
C TYR A 752 13.01 23.99 -23.72
N ILE A 753 12.25 22.97 -23.49
CA ILE A 753 11.37 22.32 -24.47
C ILE A 753 9.98 22.30 -23.85
N PRO A 754 8.94 22.81 -24.53
CA PRO A 754 7.59 22.88 -23.98
C PRO A 754 7.00 21.52 -23.62
N GLU A 755 7.27 20.50 -24.41
CA GLU A 755 6.82 19.12 -24.19
C GLU A 755 7.94 18.27 -23.62
N LEU A 756 7.67 17.61 -22.49
CA LEU A 756 8.63 16.72 -21.85
C LEU A 756 8.78 15.43 -22.68
N PRO A 757 10.01 15.05 -23.00
CA PRO A 757 10.25 13.82 -23.75
C PRO A 757 9.98 12.59 -22.85
N VAL A 758 9.11 11.70 -23.30
CA VAL A 758 8.89 10.39 -22.68
C VAL A 758 9.60 9.35 -23.54
N HIS A 759 10.83 9.02 -23.13
CA HIS A 759 11.61 7.98 -23.80
C HIS A 759 11.32 6.61 -23.21
N THR A 760 11.33 5.58 -24.02
CA THR A 760 11.13 4.19 -23.60
C THR A 760 12.18 3.71 -22.59
N GLU A 761 13.40 4.24 -22.67
CA GLU A 761 14.50 3.95 -21.73
C GLU A 761 14.22 4.45 -20.30
N GLY A 762 13.34 5.46 -20.16
CA GLY A 762 12.91 5.97 -18.85
C GLY A 762 11.81 5.12 -18.21
N ILE A 763 11.29 4.09 -18.90
CA ILE A 763 10.26 3.21 -18.35
C ILE A 763 10.96 2.09 -17.57
N ILE A 764 10.85 2.14 -16.23
CA ILE A 764 11.59 1.27 -15.31
C ILE A 764 10.92 -0.08 -15.04
N ASN A 765 9.70 -0.29 -15.49
CA ASN A 765 9.02 -1.60 -15.41
C ASN A 765 9.16 -2.43 -16.70
N TYR A 766 10.02 -2.00 -17.62
CA TYR A 766 10.35 -2.70 -18.87
C TYR A 766 9.10 -3.05 -19.70
N TYR A 767 8.86 -4.33 -19.96
CA TYR A 767 7.71 -4.82 -20.74
C TYR A 767 6.50 -5.21 -19.87
N GLN A 768 6.62 -5.11 -18.54
CA GLN A 768 5.51 -5.44 -17.66
C GLN A 768 4.51 -4.27 -17.60
N THR A 769 3.23 -4.58 -17.74
CA THR A 769 2.16 -3.61 -17.61
C THR A 769 1.49 -3.78 -16.25
N LEU A 770 1.47 -2.72 -15.46
CA LEU A 770 0.90 -2.72 -14.11
C LEU A 770 -0.50 -2.13 -14.14
N SER A 771 -1.45 -2.84 -13.56
CA SER A 771 -2.84 -2.40 -13.51
C SER A 771 -3.13 -1.62 -12.22
N HIS A 772 -3.87 -0.52 -12.34
CA HIS A 772 -4.38 0.28 -11.22
C HIS A 772 -3.36 0.54 -10.10
N ILE A 773 -2.23 1.14 -10.44
CA ILE A 773 -1.22 1.57 -9.47
C ILE A 773 -1.86 2.57 -8.51
N ARG A 774 -1.93 2.25 -7.22
CA ARG A 774 -2.47 3.14 -6.18
C ARG A 774 -1.42 4.08 -5.63
N GLY A 775 -0.20 3.61 -5.47
CA GLY A 775 0.90 4.40 -4.94
C GLY A 775 2.27 3.90 -5.37
N LEU A 776 3.24 4.79 -5.27
CA LEU A 776 4.66 4.50 -5.39
C LEU A 776 5.31 4.78 -4.04
N HIS A 777 6.05 3.82 -3.53
CA HIS A 777 6.86 3.97 -2.33
C HIS A 777 8.33 3.84 -2.71
N THR A 778 9.18 4.73 -2.18
CA THR A 778 10.62 4.74 -2.46
C THR A 778 11.40 4.61 -1.17
N SER A 779 12.50 3.87 -1.21
CA SER A 779 13.37 3.67 -0.07
C SER A 779 14.82 3.80 -0.48
N PRO A 780 15.68 4.43 0.36
CA PRO A 780 17.10 4.50 0.10
C PRO A 780 17.74 3.12 0.23
N THR A 781 18.89 2.96 -0.39
CA THR A 781 19.80 1.83 -0.20
C THR A 781 21.10 2.32 0.43
N GLY A 782 22.03 1.44 0.76
CA GLY A 782 23.39 1.83 1.16
C GLY A 782 24.22 2.45 0.03
N LEU A 783 23.68 2.51 -1.20
CA LEU A 783 24.30 3.12 -2.36
C LEU A 783 23.63 4.45 -2.71
N GLU A 784 24.41 5.50 -2.90
CA GLU A 784 23.88 6.80 -3.32
C GLU A 784 23.40 6.81 -4.78
N SER A 785 23.88 5.89 -5.61
CA SER A 785 23.46 5.76 -6.99
C SER A 785 22.07 5.12 -7.14
N THR A 786 21.59 4.39 -6.15
CA THR A 786 20.43 3.49 -6.30
C THR A 786 19.34 3.79 -5.27
N SER A 787 18.10 3.81 -5.73
CA SER A 787 16.90 3.92 -4.89
C SER A 787 15.93 2.78 -5.22
N LEU A 788 15.38 2.13 -4.21
CA LEU A 788 14.35 1.12 -4.39
C LEU A 788 12.99 1.77 -4.66
N VAL A 789 12.22 1.16 -5.55
CA VAL A 789 10.89 1.63 -5.94
C VAL A 789 9.91 0.46 -5.84
N LEU A 790 8.87 0.64 -5.07
CA LEU A 790 7.75 -0.30 -4.96
C LEU A 790 6.49 0.37 -5.46
N ALA A 791 5.94 -0.17 -6.53
CA ALA A 791 4.59 0.16 -7.00
C ALA A 791 3.61 -0.81 -6.38
N TYR A 792 2.54 -0.28 -5.79
CA TYR A 792 1.49 -1.09 -5.20
C TYR A 792 0.11 -0.60 -5.65
N GLY A 793 -0.78 -1.53 -5.81
CA GLY A 793 -2.14 -1.29 -6.28
C GLY A 793 -2.81 -2.63 -6.52
N LEU A 794 -3.33 -2.84 -7.72
CA LEU A 794 -3.80 -4.14 -8.16
C LEU A 794 -2.64 -5.13 -8.26
N ASP A 795 -1.55 -4.68 -8.85
CA ASP A 795 -0.30 -5.41 -8.94
C ASP A 795 0.72 -4.86 -7.94
N LEU A 796 1.64 -5.72 -7.51
CA LEU A 796 2.83 -5.37 -6.74
C LEU A 796 4.05 -5.54 -7.62
N PHE A 797 4.83 -4.49 -7.76
CA PHE A 797 6.04 -4.51 -8.57
C PHE A 797 7.16 -3.75 -7.87
N GLN A 798 8.26 -4.42 -7.64
CA GLN A 798 9.47 -3.81 -7.09
C GLN A 798 10.55 -3.73 -8.15
N THR A 799 11.21 -2.58 -8.20
CA THR A 799 12.35 -2.32 -9.06
C THR A 799 13.30 -1.35 -8.37
N GLN A 800 14.40 -1.05 -9.03
CA GLN A 800 15.34 -0.04 -8.60
C GLN A 800 15.50 1.02 -9.69
N VAL A 801 15.76 2.24 -9.27
CA VAL A 801 16.10 3.36 -10.15
C VAL A 801 17.50 3.86 -9.80
N GLN A 802 18.24 4.27 -10.81
CA GLN A 802 19.59 4.81 -10.66
C GLN A 802 19.59 6.29 -11.07
N PRO A 803 19.29 7.22 -10.15
CA PRO A 803 19.26 8.66 -10.44
C PRO A 803 20.62 9.20 -10.85
N SER A 804 21.70 8.56 -10.41
CA SER A 804 23.07 8.90 -10.81
C SER A 804 23.81 7.66 -11.28
N LYS A 805 24.59 7.81 -12.36
CA LYS A 805 25.49 6.78 -12.88
C LYS A 805 26.96 7.15 -12.65
N MET A 806 27.24 8.10 -11.77
CA MET A 806 28.57 8.70 -11.62
C MET A 806 29.49 7.93 -10.68
N PHE A 807 28.98 7.38 -9.61
CA PHE A 807 29.76 6.68 -8.57
C PHE A 807 28.92 5.60 -7.88
N ASP A 808 29.56 4.70 -7.18
CA ASP A 808 29.02 3.56 -6.41
C ASP A 808 27.96 2.70 -7.14
N VAL A 809 27.99 2.74 -8.47
CA VAL A 809 27.07 1.91 -9.27
C VAL A 809 27.58 0.47 -9.29
N LEU A 810 26.77 -0.47 -8.78
CA LEU A 810 27.04 -1.88 -8.94
C LEU A 810 26.81 -2.30 -10.39
N LYS A 811 27.85 -2.84 -11.01
CA LYS A 811 27.76 -3.45 -12.35
C LYS A 811 27.61 -4.95 -12.18
N GLU A 812 26.76 -5.55 -12.98
CA GLU A 812 26.57 -7.01 -13.00
C GLU A 812 27.84 -7.75 -13.44
N ASP A 813 28.63 -7.11 -14.32
CA ASP A 813 29.92 -7.63 -14.79
C ASP A 813 31.05 -7.15 -13.90
N PHE A 814 31.30 -7.86 -12.80
CA PHE A 814 32.43 -7.59 -11.94
C PHE A 814 33.63 -8.47 -12.38
N GLU A 815 34.64 -7.85 -12.98
CA GLU A 815 35.85 -8.54 -13.46
C GLU A 815 36.77 -8.95 -12.30
N HIS A 816 36.39 -9.97 -11.55
CA HIS A 816 37.16 -10.49 -10.42
C HIS A 816 38.59 -10.82 -10.76
N TRP A 817 38.83 -11.40 -11.94
CA TRP A 817 40.18 -11.74 -12.42
C TRP A 817 41.05 -10.52 -12.70
N LEU A 818 40.47 -9.44 -13.23
CA LEU A 818 41.17 -8.19 -13.46
C LEU A 818 41.64 -7.58 -12.12
N ILE A 819 40.76 -7.52 -11.14
CA ILE A 819 41.07 -6.98 -9.82
C ILE A 819 42.11 -7.84 -9.11
N ALA A 820 41.97 -9.17 -9.12
CA ALA A 820 42.92 -10.08 -8.52
C ALA A 820 44.33 -9.94 -9.19
N SER A 821 44.37 -9.81 -10.51
CA SER A 821 45.63 -9.61 -11.24
C SER A 821 46.31 -8.26 -10.93
N VAL A 822 45.50 -7.18 -10.80
CA VAL A 822 46.04 -5.85 -10.44
C VAL A 822 46.56 -5.86 -8.99
N VAL A 823 45.84 -6.48 -8.05
CA VAL A 823 46.29 -6.60 -6.65
C VAL A 823 47.57 -7.42 -6.57
N LEU A 824 47.66 -8.53 -7.30
CA LEU A 824 48.86 -9.35 -7.36
C LEU A 824 50.02 -8.59 -7.97
N ALA A 825 49.82 -7.85 -9.07
CA ALA A 825 50.81 -7.03 -9.69
C ALA A 825 51.33 -5.94 -8.76
N MET A 826 50.47 -5.27 -8.01
CA MET A 826 50.87 -4.28 -7.00
C MET A 826 51.66 -4.88 -5.85
N LEU A 827 51.33 -6.06 -5.37
CA LEU A 827 52.07 -6.79 -4.34
C LEU A 827 53.47 -7.14 -4.83
N VAL A 828 53.61 -7.66 -6.06
CA VAL A 828 54.91 -7.97 -6.69
C VAL A 828 55.71 -6.69 -6.88
N ALA A 829 55.13 -5.60 -7.40
CA ALA A 829 55.76 -4.32 -7.56
C ALA A 829 56.26 -3.74 -6.22
N SER A 830 55.41 -3.85 -5.17
CA SER A 830 55.79 -3.42 -3.81
C SER A 830 57.00 -4.20 -3.27
N PHE A 831 57.01 -5.53 -3.47
CA PHE A 831 58.15 -6.37 -3.03
C PHE A 831 59.43 -6.05 -3.80
N ILE A 832 59.36 -5.83 -5.12
CA ILE A 832 60.50 -5.46 -5.95
C ILE A 832 61.05 -4.08 -5.53
N THR A 833 60.19 -3.09 -5.34
CA THR A 833 60.59 -1.76 -4.92
C THR A 833 61.21 -1.76 -3.52
N GLN A 834 60.67 -2.55 -2.59
CA GLN A 834 61.24 -2.72 -1.27
C GLN A 834 62.65 -3.34 -1.34
N LYS A 835 62.86 -4.36 -2.17
CA LYS A 835 64.18 -4.97 -2.40
C LYS A 835 65.17 -3.99 -3.05
N LEU A 836 64.70 -3.23 -4.03
CA LEU A 836 65.55 -2.21 -4.69
C LEU A 836 65.93 -1.06 -3.75
N ALA A 837 64.98 -0.62 -2.90
CA ALA A 837 65.21 0.39 -1.88
C ALA A 837 66.28 -0.08 -0.85
N ALA A 838 66.12 -1.33 -0.37
CA ALA A 838 67.09 -1.95 0.54
C ALA A 838 68.47 -2.06 -0.08
N ARG A 839 68.56 -2.49 -1.35
CA ARG A 839 69.84 -2.53 -2.09
C ARG A 839 70.46 -1.12 -2.24
N LYS A 840 69.66 -0.11 -2.54
CA LYS A 840 70.14 1.29 -2.67
C LYS A 840 70.55 1.88 -1.33
N ALA A 841 69.84 1.53 -0.25
CA ALA A 841 70.23 1.92 1.11
C ALA A 841 71.60 1.28 1.51
N LEU A 842 71.82 -0.01 1.26
CA LEU A 842 73.11 -0.70 1.47
C LEU A 842 74.22 -0.08 0.63
N SER A 843 74.02 0.16 -0.64
CA SER A 843 74.99 0.82 -1.52
C SER A 843 75.41 2.20 -1.01
N ARG A 844 74.46 2.98 -0.41
CA ARG A 844 74.79 4.30 0.19
C ARG A 844 75.55 4.18 1.50
N GLN A 845 75.45 3.08 2.22
CA GLN A 845 76.17 2.84 3.47
C GLN A 845 77.60 2.38 3.20
N TRP A 846 77.91 1.85 1.99
CA TRP A 846 79.28 1.40 1.57
C TRP A 846 79.98 2.40 0.74
N MET A 847 79.39 3.51 0.33
CA MET A 847 80.07 4.72 -0.20
C MET A 847 80.43 5.67 0.95
#